data_502dbad2a6e6205b02698ad89f9e83aa
#
_entry.id   502dbad2a6e6205b02698ad89f9e83aa
#
_cell.length_a   1.000
_cell.length_b   1.000
_cell.length_c   1.000
_cell.angle_alpha   90.00
_cell.angle_beta   90.00
_cell.angle_gamma   90.00
#
_symmetry.space_group_name_H-M   'P 1'
#
loop_
_entity.id
_entity.type
_entity.pdbx_description
1 polymer ?
#
loop_
_entity_poly.entity_id
_entity_poly.type
_entity_poly.pdbx_seq_one_letter_code
_entity_poly.pdbx_strand_id
1 'polypeptide(L)'
;VAIWMIHLTISSQTLKSTYHDGVVNCFGMKKGEAVPVFRSLPGQKISRLELGGALGTPQEKIFVCSGSEVRGYTKKGKQFLSFEANLTENINAMRVSGADLFVCASYIYNHYCDCKDQNYFLSGDKINDMVCLPVETVGRTVPVLACQDRVLRILQGSELLYDFEISGQPSVLELHNRDGGKDGEEVLYGTADGKLGLVQLTCSAPVPKWELDNEKKKGGVLCIDTFDFLGDGVKDILVGRDDGTVEIYGLDNSNEPTLRFENVLTESVASIQGGCVGKESYDEVVTTTYTGWVSGLTTEPQQMEAGPGDEVKMSRETQAKLAALRAELEQLQVKVMQGREKYQQSSQSSTAVSAVPVFSINDRFTLCQEDASYSLTLEVQTAIDNLLLQSDVPIDLLDVDKNSAVVSFSECDSEPNGNFLLATYRCQANTTRLELKVRSIEGQYGTLQAYVTPRLQPKTCQVRQYQIKPLSLHQRTHGIDHSRPMNTLRLVGQFSFAEIHSWVMFCLPEVPEKTPAGENITFYFQNTFLGTQLEASYCKGEGNFKSDNISTISILKDVLSKEATKRKINLNISYDVNEDSVSHTLTMIHPKLEYQLLLAKKVQLIDALKELQVHEGNADFLIPEYRNILDESARLLEEYKKQPAHLERLYGMITDLFIDKFKFKGQNVKTKVSQLLEILDNYDLNSLVDFFNDA
;
A
#
# COMPACT_ATOMS: atom_id res chain seq x y z
N VAL A 1 22.50 9.04 17.10
CA VAL A 1 21.13 8.55 17.19
C VAL A 1 20.34 9.29 16.14
N ALA A 2 19.96 8.61 15.07
CA ALA A 2 19.15 9.19 14.02
C ALA A 2 17.72 9.38 14.54
N ILE A 3 17.24 10.61 14.51
CA ILE A 3 15.95 11.02 15.04
C ILE A 3 15.01 11.17 13.86
N TRP A 4 13.89 10.42 13.84
CA TRP A 4 12.98 10.28 12.71
C TRP A 4 11.72 11.10 12.93
N MET A 5 11.29 11.82 11.91
CA MET A 5 10.06 12.59 11.93
C MET A 5 8.89 11.71 11.43
N ILE A 6 7.75 11.74 12.13
CA ILE A 6 6.58 10.95 11.80
C ILE A 6 5.44 11.85 11.32
N HIS A 7 5.20 12.96 11.98
CA HIS A 7 4.15 13.89 11.65
C HIS A 7 4.64 15.33 11.69
N LEU A 8 4.12 16.14 10.81
CA LEU A 8 4.37 17.55 10.72
C LEU A 8 3.04 18.29 10.70
N THR A 9 2.96 19.42 11.40
CA THR A 9 1.82 20.33 11.34
C THR A 9 2.30 21.78 11.32
N ILE A 10 1.66 22.60 10.52
CA ILE A 10 1.98 24.02 10.35
C ILE A 10 0.92 24.86 11.04
N SER A 11 1.34 25.86 11.80
CA SER A 11 0.47 26.91 12.25
C SER A 11 1.29 28.16 12.51
N SER A 12 0.83 29.31 12.02
CA SER A 12 1.45 30.62 12.21
C SER A 12 2.98 30.62 12.11
N GLN A 13 3.52 30.20 10.95
CA GLN A 13 4.97 30.16 10.65
C GLN A 13 5.79 29.25 11.56
N THR A 14 5.14 28.35 12.28
CA THR A 14 5.82 27.36 13.11
C THR A 14 5.48 25.95 12.66
N LEU A 15 6.52 25.12 12.59
CA LEU A 15 6.44 23.71 12.28
C LEU A 15 6.48 22.91 13.57
N LYS A 16 5.55 21.97 13.73
CA LYS A 16 5.53 21.01 14.84
C LYS A 16 5.77 19.64 14.24
N SER A 17 6.75 18.96 14.73
CA SER A 17 7.17 17.65 14.25
C SER A 17 7.32 16.66 15.38
N THR A 18 7.04 15.42 15.10
CA THR A 18 7.21 14.32 16.04
C THR A 18 8.19 13.30 15.49
N TYR A 19 8.90 12.63 16.39
CA TYR A 19 9.97 11.72 16.07
C TYR A 19 9.76 10.34 16.70
N HIS A 20 10.41 9.33 16.16
CA HIS A 20 10.36 7.95 16.66
C HIS A 20 10.85 7.78 18.09
N ASP A 21 11.69 8.69 18.59
CA ASP A 21 12.16 8.72 19.98
C ASP A 21 11.14 9.37 20.94
N GLY A 22 9.92 9.65 20.47
CA GLY A 22 8.86 10.24 21.26
C GLY A 22 9.04 11.72 21.55
N VAL A 23 9.95 12.39 20.85
CA VAL A 23 10.19 13.83 20.98
C VAL A 23 9.22 14.61 20.11
N VAL A 24 8.62 15.65 20.72
CA VAL A 24 7.91 16.72 20.00
C VAL A 24 8.86 17.88 19.82
N ASN A 25 9.07 18.30 18.59
CA ASN A 25 9.93 19.44 18.27
C ASN A 25 9.09 20.54 17.60
N CYS A 26 9.23 21.77 18.09
CA CYS A 26 8.58 22.92 17.49
C CYS A 26 9.66 23.93 17.10
N PHE A 27 9.65 24.37 15.84
CA PHE A 27 10.59 25.34 15.31
C PHE A 27 9.89 26.29 14.34
N GLY A 28 10.40 27.50 14.23
CA GLY A 28 9.97 28.48 13.25
C GLY A 28 11.11 28.82 12.29
N MET A 29 10.77 29.29 11.11
CA MET A 29 11.76 29.77 10.14
C MET A 29 11.98 31.26 10.32
N LYS A 30 13.24 31.66 10.49
CA LYS A 30 13.63 33.08 10.50
C LYS A 30 14.85 33.32 9.63
N LYS A 31 14.71 34.16 8.61
CA LYS A 31 15.79 34.47 7.66
C LYS A 31 16.41 33.24 6.98
N GLY A 32 15.58 32.22 6.69
CA GLY A 32 16.02 30.96 6.08
C GLY A 32 16.65 29.95 7.05
N GLU A 33 16.69 30.22 8.35
CA GLU A 33 17.20 29.31 9.37
C GLU A 33 16.08 28.80 10.28
N ALA A 34 16.16 27.52 10.67
CA ALA A 34 15.23 26.91 11.61
C ALA A 34 15.58 27.32 13.05
N VAL A 35 14.71 28.05 13.70
CA VAL A 35 14.86 28.50 15.08
C VAL A 35 14.00 27.63 16.00
N PRO A 36 14.57 26.87 16.94
CA PRO A 36 13.81 26.03 17.84
C PRO A 36 12.96 26.88 18.80
N VAL A 37 11.69 26.52 18.94
CA VAL A 37 10.76 27.12 19.93
C VAL A 37 10.78 26.29 21.21
N PHE A 38 10.59 24.99 21.10
CA PHE A 38 10.77 24.03 22.20
C PHE A 38 11.05 22.62 21.67
N ARG A 39 11.58 21.79 22.57
CA ARG A 39 11.77 20.34 22.36
C ARG A 39 11.33 19.61 23.63
N SER A 40 10.45 18.59 23.47
CA SER A 40 10.05 17.76 24.61
C SER A 40 11.13 16.76 25.01
N LEU A 41 10.94 16.10 26.13
CA LEU A 41 11.77 14.95 26.51
C LEU A 41 11.47 13.74 25.64
N PRO A 42 12.46 12.86 25.42
CA PRO A 42 12.24 11.58 24.75
C PRO A 42 11.23 10.71 25.50
N GLY A 43 10.50 9.89 24.75
CA GLY A 43 9.48 8.98 25.29
C GLY A 43 9.22 7.82 24.37
N GLN A 44 8.01 7.26 24.46
CA GLN A 44 7.57 6.24 23.52
C GLN A 44 7.30 6.85 22.13
N LYS A 45 7.41 6.05 21.09
CA LYS A 45 7.12 6.45 19.71
C LYS A 45 5.75 7.11 19.62
N ILE A 46 5.70 8.31 19.03
CA ILE A 46 4.46 9.03 18.77
C ILE A 46 3.83 8.47 17.50
N SER A 47 2.55 8.12 17.55
CA SER A 47 1.79 7.59 16.41
C SER A 47 0.97 8.65 15.68
N ARG A 48 0.55 9.72 16.37
CA ARG A 48 -0.23 10.82 15.77
C ARG A 48 0.06 12.16 16.47
N LEU A 49 -0.07 13.23 15.70
CA LEU A 49 0.00 14.61 16.20
C LEU A 49 -1.21 15.37 15.66
N GLU A 50 -1.90 16.10 16.57
CA GLU A 50 -3.04 16.95 16.25
C GLU A 50 -2.91 18.31 16.91
N LEU A 51 -3.42 19.34 16.25
CA LEU A 51 -3.53 20.67 16.82
C LEU A 51 -4.94 20.91 17.34
N GLY A 52 -5.04 21.66 18.42
CA GLY A 52 -6.31 22.07 19.01
C GLY A 52 -6.25 23.47 19.57
N GLY A 53 -7.39 23.97 20.07
CA GLY A 53 -7.54 25.34 20.51
C GLY A 53 -7.63 26.33 19.36
N ALA A 54 -7.50 27.61 19.61
CA ALA A 54 -7.48 28.64 18.58
C ALA A 54 -6.11 28.64 17.88
N LEU A 55 -6.04 28.09 16.70
CA LEU A 55 -4.81 27.95 15.91
C LEU A 55 -4.21 29.35 15.63
N GLY A 56 -2.89 29.42 15.65
CA GLY A 56 -2.17 30.66 15.44
C GLY A 56 -2.14 31.62 16.64
N THR A 57 -2.94 31.40 17.67
CA THR A 57 -3.02 32.23 18.90
C THR A 57 -2.16 31.63 20.02
N PRO A 58 -1.99 32.38 21.16
CA PRO A 58 -1.36 31.80 22.35
C PRO A 58 -2.14 30.63 22.98
N GLN A 59 -3.41 30.43 22.61
CA GLN A 59 -4.27 29.35 23.11
C GLN A 59 -4.13 28.05 22.32
N GLU A 60 -3.32 28.05 21.27
CA GLU A 60 -2.99 26.86 20.50
C GLU A 60 -2.40 25.76 21.38
N LYS A 61 -2.86 24.55 21.20
CA LYS A 61 -2.46 23.35 21.92
C LYS A 61 -1.99 22.27 20.93
N ILE A 62 -1.04 21.47 21.35
CA ILE A 62 -0.45 20.38 20.58
C ILE A 62 -0.77 19.09 21.31
N PHE A 63 -1.46 18.17 20.66
CA PHE A 63 -1.78 16.85 21.19
C PHE A 63 -1.00 15.80 20.44
N VAL A 64 -0.45 14.84 21.17
CA VAL A 64 0.28 13.70 20.61
C VAL A 64 -0.14 12.42 21.31
N CYS A 65 -0.21 11.33 20.58
CA CYS A 65 -0.46 10.02 21.15
C CYS A 65 0.76 9.08 21.01
N SER A 66 1.00 8.32 22.07
CA SER A 66 2.07 7.33 22.18
C SER A 66 1.52 6.08 22.85
N GLY A 67 1.41 4.96 22.14
CA GLY A 67 0.70 3.80 22.67
C GLY A 67 -0.76 4.13 22.95
N SER A 68 -1.21 3.95 24.19
CA SER A 68 -2.56 4.31 24.69
C SER A 68 -2.59 5.68 25.38
N GLU A 69 -1.44 6.37 25.53
CA GLU A 69 -1.35 7.67 26.21
C GLU A 69 -1.52 8.83 25.23
N VAL A 70 -2.32 9.84 25.63
CA VAL A 70 -2.45 11.13 24.96
C VAL A 70 -1.82 12.21 25.82
N ARG A 71 -0.85 12.94 25.26
CA ARG A 71 -0.18 14.07 25.92
C ARG A 71 -0.52 15.39 25.23
N GLY A 72 -0.77 16.43 26.04
CA GLY A 72 -1.06 17.76 25.53
C GLY A 72 0.02 18.76 25.93
N TYR A 73 0.48 19.58 24.99
CA TYR A 73 1.47 20.63 25.17
C TYR A 73 0.90 21.98 24.74
N THR A 74 1.27 23.02 25.49
CA THR A 74 1.03 24.41 25.07
C THR A 74 1.98 24.79 23.93
N LYS A 75 1.71 25.88 23.21
CA LYS A 75 2.58 26.46 22.16
C LYS A 75 4.03 26.66 22.62
N LYS A 76 4.25 26.87 23.92
CA LYS A 76 5.58 27.06 24.54
C LYS A 76 6.21 25.76 25.06
N GLY A 77 5.61 24.61 24.82
CA GLY A 77 6.13 23.31 25.21
C GLY A 77 5.83 22.86 26.64
N LYS A 78 5.01 23.62 27.41
CA LYS A 78 4.57 23.16 28.73
C LYS A 78 3.51 22.06 28.57
N GLN A 79 3.75 20.89 29.14
CA GLN A 79 2.76 19.81 29.19
C GLN A 79 1.62 20.22 30.15
N PHE A 80 0.39 20.13 29.68
CA PHE A 80 -0.81 20.44 30.46
C PHE A 80 -1.73 19.22 30.59
N LEU A 81 -1.56 18.21 29.77
CA LEU A 81 -2.35 16.99 29.76
C LEU A 81 -1.44 15.75 29.66
N SER A 82 -1.74 14.75 30.47
CA SER A 82 -1.30 13.37 30.34
C SER A 82 -2.52 12.51 30.66
N PHE A 83 -3.03 11.84 29.64
CA PHE A 83 -4.26 11.08 29.73
C PHE A 83 -4.02 9.69 29.12
N GLU A 84 -4.28 8.66 29.90
CA GLU A 84 -4.22 7.27 29.43
C GLU A 84 -5.62 6.81 29.02
N ALA A 85 -5.78 6.50 27.75
CA ALA A 85 -7.02 5.95 27.22
C ALA A 85 -7.17 4.50 27.69
N ASN A 86 -8.40 4.07 28.01
CA ASN A 86 -8.71 2.69 28.41
C ASN A 86 -8.69 1.73 27.21
N LEU A 87 -7.64 1.82 26.37
CA LEU A 87 -7.47 1.00 25.19
C LEU A 87 -6.33 -0.01 25.41
N THR A 88 -6.56 -1.25 25.04
CA THR A 88 -5.53 -2.30 25.09
C THR A 88 -4.56 -2.26 23.91
N GLU A 89 -4.89 -1.51 22.88
CA GLU A 89 -4.14 -1.37 21.65
C GLU A 89 -3.63 0.05 21.49
N ASN A 90 -2.61 0.22 20.63
CA ASN A 90 -2.06 1.54 20.32
C ASN A 90 -3.06 2.40 19.54
N ILE A 91 -3.10 3.68 19.86
CA ILE A 91 -3.88 4.67 19.13
C ILE A 91 -3.24 4.89 17.76
N ASN A 92 -4.01 4.69 16.69
CA ASN A 92 -3.58 4.88 15.30
C ASN A 92 -4.08 6.18 14.69
N ALA A 93 -5.28 6.63 15.09
CA ALA A 93 -5.86 7.89 14.65
C ALA A 93 -6.42 8.66 15.84
N MET A 94 -6.32 9.99 15.77
CA MET A 94 -6.79 10.90 16.81
C MET A 94 -7.30 12.18 16.17
N ARG A 95 -8.39 12.72 16.71
CA ARG A 95 -8.91 14.07 16.41
C ARG A 95 -9.29 14.77 17.70
N VAL A 96 -9.12 16.09 17.74
CA VAL A 96 -9.41 16.91 18.91
C VAL A 96 -10.31 18.06 18.50
N SER A 97 -11.44 18.24 19.22
CA SER A 97 -12.36 19.36 19.01
C SER A 97 -12.80 19.90 20.36
N GLY A 98 -12.28 21.07 20.75
CA GLY A 98 -12.60 21.69 22.06
C GLY A 98 -12.17 20.83 23.25
N ALA A 99 -13.15 20.30 23.98
CA ALA A 99 -12.97 19.38 25.11
C ALA A 99 -13.09 17.89 24.70
N ASP A 100 -13.49 17.66 23.45
CA ASP A 100 -13.71 16.33 22.93
C ASP A 100 -12.45 15.75 22.30
N LEU A 101 -12.14 14.52 22.67
CA LEU A 101 -11.03 13.74 22.16
C LEU A 101 -11.58 12.45 21.52
N PHE A 102 -11.31 12.27 20.25
CA PHE A 102 -11.70 11.11 19.47
C PHE A 102 -10.46 10.30 19.14
N VAL A 103 -10.45 9.03 19.48
CA VAL A 103 -9.30 8.15 19.25
C VAL A 103 -9.75 6.82 18.63
N CYS A 104 -8.93 6.30 17.73
CA CYS A 104 -9.09 4.96 17.17
C CYS A 104 -7.85 4.11 17.45
N ALA A 105 -8.08 2.92 17.98
CA ALA A 105 -7.15 1.81 17.90
C ALA A 105 -7.47 0.95 16.67
N SER A 106 -6.86 -0.24 16.54
CA SER A 106 -7.04 -1.06 15.33
C SER A 106 -8.50 -1.45 15.06
N TYR A 107 -9.29 -1.74 16.11
CA TYR A 107 -10.69 -2.21 15.97
C TYR A 107 -11.69 -1.44 16.81
N ILE A 108 -11.22 -0.44 17.56
CA ILE A 108 -12.05 0.27 18.54
C ILE A 108 -11.95 1.77 18.27
N TYR A 109 -13.10 2.41 18.19
CA TYR A 109 -13.24 3.86 18.28
C TYR A 109 -13.74 4.22 19.68
N ASN A 110 -13.15 5.28 20.29
CA ASN A 110 -13.59 5.84 21.56
C ASN A 110 -13.66 7.37 21.50
N HIS A 111 -14.70 7.89 22.14
CA HIS A 111 -14.89 9.32 22.35
C HIS A 111 -14.79 9.65 23.82
N TYR A 112 -13.96 10.62 24.16
CA TYR A 112 -13.80 11.16 25.51
C TYR A 112 -14.16 12.65 25.50
N CYS A 113 -14.91 13.10 26.51
CA CYS A 113 -15.16 14.51 26.78
C CYS A 113 -14.60 14.87 28.15
N ASP A 114 -13.76 15.90 28.26
CA ASP A 114 -13.01 16.23 29.48
C ASP A 114 -12.30 15.02 30.12
N CYS A 115 -11.69 14.17 29.29
CA CYS A 115 -11.02 12.92 29.69
C CYS A 115 -11.94 11.88 30.34
N LYS A 116 -13.25 11.96 30.12
CA LYS A 116 -14.24 10.96 30.55
C LYS A 116 -14.80 10.24 29.36
N ASP A 117 -14.87 8.91 29.46
CA ASP A 117 -15.44 8.04 28.44
C ASP A 117 -16.92 8.41 28.20
N GLN A 118 -17.27 8.63 26.93
CA GLN A 118 -18.62 8.95 26.49
C GLN A 118 -19.21 7.84 25.65
N ASN A 119 -18.53 7.48 24.57
CA ASN A 119 -19.02 6.54 23.57
C ASN A 119 -17.88 5.70 23.05
N TYR A 120 -18.19 4.46 22.66
CA TYR A 120 -17.27 3.59 21.93
C TYR A 120 -18.00 2.84 20.82
N PHE A 121 -17.24 2.40 19.82
CA PHE A 121 -17.72 1.57 18.73
C PHE A 121 -16.69 0.49 18.40
N LEU A 122 -17.18 -0.75 18.23
CA LEU A 122 -16.35 -1.88 17.78
C LEU A 122 -16.52 -2.07 16.28
N SER A 123 -15.45 -1.84 15.52
CA SER A 123 -15.45 -2.05 14.09
C SER A 123 -15.31 -3.53 13.74
N GLY A 124 -16.02 -3.95 12.70
CA GLY A 124 -15.87 -5.30 12.14
C GLY A 124 -14.54 -5.56 11.44
N ASP A 125 -13.82 -4.50 11.07
CA ASP A 125 -12.49 -4.59 10.48
C ASP A 125 -11.59 -3.46 10.97
N LYS A 126 -10.29 -3.54 10.64
CA LYS A 126 -9.26 -2.61 11.10
C LYS A 126 -9.55 -1.19 10.62
N ILE A 127 -9.44 -0.24 11.55
CA ILE A 127 -9.56 1.19 11.31
C ILE A 127 -8.19 1.74 10.95
N ASN A 128 -8.05 2.36 9.79
CA ASN A 128 -6.81 2.94 9.29
C ASN A 128 -6.68 4.43 9.61
N ASP A 129 -7.77 5.19 9.47
CA ASP A 129 -7.82 6.62 9.78
C ASP A 129 -9.22 7.06 10.19
N MET A 130 -9.34 8.28 10.67
CA MET A 130 -10.61 8.88 11.11
C MET A 130 -10.62 10.38 10.88
N VAL A 131 -11.78 10.92 10.51
CA VAL A 131 -12.10 12.36 10.58
C VAL A 131 -13.38 12.56 11.34
N CYS A 132 -13.56 13.76 11.88
CA CYS A 132 -14.80 14.16 12.53
C CYS A 132 -15.42 15.29 11.75
N LEU A 133 -16.68 15.12 11.34
CA LEU A 133 -17.43 16.17 10.67
C LEU A 133 -17.73 17.29 11.67
N PRO A 134 -17.66 18.57 11.24
CA PRO A 134 -17.85 19.72 12.14
C PRO A 134 -19.24 19.72 12.79
N VAL A 135 -19.29 20.11 14.06
CA VAL A 135 -20.55 20.23 14.83
C VAL A 135 -21.49 21.29 14.25
N GLU A 136 -20.93 22.35 13.65
CA GLU A 136 -21.68 23.53 13.20
C GLU A 136 -22.64 23.21 12.04
N THR A 137 -22.26 22.32 11.15
CA THR A 137 -23.05 21.93 9.97
C THR A 137 -24.00 20.79 10.23
N VAL A 138 -23.66 19.85 11.12
CA VAL A 138 -24.48 18.65 11.38
C VAL A 138 -25.21 18.73 12.73
N GLY A 139 -24.95 19.78 13.54
CA GLY A 139 -25.54 19.97 14.85
C GLY A 139 -24.98 19.03 15.95
N ARG A 140 -24.03 18.18 15.60
CA ARG A 140 -23.30 17.24 16.47
C ARG A 140 -22.07 16.69 15.75
N THR A 141 -21.08 16.26 16.50
CA THR A 141 -19.88 15.65 15.94
C THR A 141 -20.20 14.25 15.40
N VAL A 142 -19.86 14.03 14.14
CA VAL A 142 -20.07 12.76 13.42
C VAL A 142 -18.71 12.20 13.03
N PRO A 143 -18.22 11.14 13.68
CA PRO A 143 -16.98 10.48 13.27
C PRO A 143 -17.19 9.66 11.99
N VAL A 144 -16.19 9.72 11.12
CA VAL A 144 -16.09 8.92 9.89
C VAL A 144 -14.84 8.06 10.01
N LEU A 145 -15.00 6.75 9.97
CA LEU A 145 -13.93 5.76 10.09
C LEU A 145 -13.55 5.17 8.75
N ALA A 146 -12.29 5.22 8.39
CA ALA A 146 -11.74 4.52 7.23
C ALA A 146 -11.37 3.10 7.61
N CYS A 147 -12.10 2.11 7.11
CA CYS A 147 -11.91 0.72 7.47
C CYS A 147 -11.28 -0.11 6.36
N GLN A 148 -10.45 -1.07 6.74
CA GLN A 148 -9.65 -1.86 5.80
C GLN A 148 -10.50 -2.72 4.84
N ASP A 149 -11.75 -2.99 5.18
CA ASP A 149 -12.74 -3.68 4.35
C ASP A 149 -13.32 -2.84 3.21
N ARG A 150 -12.68 -1.73 2.85
CA ARG A 150 -13.11 -0.80 1.79
C ARG A 150 -14.44 -0.11 2.09
N VAL A 151 -14.66 0.21 3.35
CA VAL A 151 -15.88 0.87 3.81
C VAL A 151 -15.51 2.09 4.64
N LEU A 152 -16.18 3.20 4.39
CA LEU A 152 -16.24 4.34 5.31
C LEU A 152 -17.48 4.16 6.19
N ARG A 153 -17.25 4.10 7.51
CA ARG A 153 -18.33 3.98 8.51
C ARG A 153 -18.60 5.32 9.14
N ILE A 154 -19.83 5.77 9.01
CA ILE A 154 -20.29 7.04 9.56
C ILE A 154 -21.05 6.74 10.84
N LEU A 155 -20.58 7.31 11.97
CA LEU A 155 -21.11 7.01 13.28
C LEU A 155 -21.93 8.18 13.84
N GLN A 156 -22.90 7.82 14.66
CA GLN A 156 -23.64 8.73 15.51
C GLN A 156 -23.53 8.26 16.96
N GLY A 157 -22.62 8.87 17.73
CA GLY A 157 -22.31 8.38 19.05
C GLY A 157 -21.65 6.99 18.99
N SER A 158 -22.31 5.97 19.54
CA SER A 158 -21.89 4.58 19.52
C SER A 158 -22.57 3.74 18.44
N GLU A 159 -23.45 4.33 17.65
CA GLU A 159 -24.23 3.61 16.64
C GLU A 159 -23.73 3.91 15.22
N LEU A 160 -23.80 2.91 14.35
CA LEU A 160 -23.54 3.07 12.93
C LEU A 160 -24.75 3.78 12.30
N LEU A 161 -24.49 4.94 11.67
CA LEU A 161 -25.50 5.67 10.95
C LEU A 161 -25.75 5.07 9.56
N TYR A 162 -24.68 4.91 8.80
CA TYR A 162 -24.64 4.20 7.51
C TYR A 162 -23.20 3.91 7.11
N ASP A 163 -23.05 3.04 6.12
CA ASP A 163 -21.80 2.67 5.48
C ASP A 163 -21.72 3.27 4.07
N PHE A 164 -20.50 3.59 3.63
CA PHE A 164 -20.20 3.95 2.25
C PHE A 164 -19.09 3.04 1.72
N GLU A 165 -19.43 2.26 0.72
CA GLU A 165 -18.49 1.34 0.05
C GLU A 165 -17.61 2.09 -0.96
N ILE A 166 -16.32 1.84 -0.92
CA ILE A 166 -15.32 2.39 -1.84
C ILE A 166 -14.56 1.27 -2.54
N SER A 167 -13.95 1.59 -3.67
CA SER A 167 -13.29 0.58 -4.52
C SER A 167 -11.97 0.05 -3.95
N GLY A 168 -11.22 0.88 -3.20
CA GLY A 168 -9.92 0.54 -2.62
C GLY A 168 -9.89 0.56 -1.10
N GLN A 169 -8.82 0.04 -0.48
CA GLN A 169 -8.64 0.12 0.97
C GLN A 169 -8.29 1.57 1.37
N PRO A 170 -9.12 2.28 2.15
CA PRO A 170 -8.82 3.65 2.54
C PRO A 170 -7.63 3.67 3.51
N SER A 171 -6.68 4.53 3.25
CA SER A 171 -5.47 4.73 4.07
C SER A 171 -5.51 6.02 4.86
N VAL A 172 -6.12 7.06 4.31
CA VAL A 172 -6.17 8.40 4.88
C VAL A 172 -7.48 9.10 4.54
N LEU A 173 -7.97 9.92 5.47
CA LEU A 173 -9.14 10.78 5.30
C LEU A 173 -8.75 12.23 5.59
N GLU A 174 -9.34 13.18 4.84
CA GLU A 174 -9.23 14.61 5.12
C GLU A 174 -10.53 15.33 4.78
N LEU A 175 -10.84 16.42 5.51
CA LEU A 175 -12.01 17.23 5.24
C LEU A 175 -11.72 18.22 4.10
N HIS A 176 -12.62 18.25 3.14
CA HIS A 176 -12.59 19.23 2.06
C HIS A 176 -13.68 20.28 2.30
N ASN A 177 -13.44 21.19 3.26
CA ASN A 177 -14.43 22.22 3.57
C ASN A 177 -14.43 23.29 2.49
N ARG A 178 -15.46 23.28 1.69
CA ARG A 178 -15.97 24.46 1.00
C ARG A 178 -16.95 25.13 1.94
N ASP A 179 -16.89 26.45 2.02
CA ASP A 179 -17.72 27.30 2.87
C ASP A 179 -19.10 26.71 3.15
N GLY A 180 -19.31 26.23 4.39
CA GLY A 180 -20.56 25.88 5.04
C GLY A 180 -21.69 25.40 4.11
N GLY A 181 -21.44 24.36 3.34
CA GLY A 181 -22.42 23.83 2.42
C GLY A 181 -23.69 23.38 3.16
N LYS A 182 -24.82 23.93 2.78
CA LYS A 182 -26.14 23.55 3.32
C LYS A 182 -26.47 22.07 3.10
N ASP A 183 -25.68 21.38 2.26
CA ASP A 183 -25.97 20.06 1.72
C ASP A 183 -25.11 18.91 2.32
N GLY A 184 -24.30 19.18 3.35
CA GLY A 184 -23.44 18.18 3.99
C GLY A 184 -21.94 18.49 3.85
N GLU A 185 -21.11 17.66 4.47
CA GLU A 185 -19.65 17.81 4.51
C GLU A 185 -18.95 16.94 3.45
N GLU A 186 -17.95 17.51 2.81
CA GLU A 186 -17.11 16.80 1.84
C GLU A 186 -15.90 16.15 2.53
N VAL A 187 -15.70 14.87 2.27
CA VAL A 187 -14.58 14.07 2.78
C VAL A 187 -13.76 13.53 1.62
N LEU A 188 -12.49 13.86 1.62
CA LEU A 188 -11.49 13.25 0.75
C LEU A 188 -11.01 11.94 1.35
N TYR A 189 -10.83 10.94 0.52
CA TYR A 189 -10.20 9.69 0.90
C TYR A 189 -9.11 9.30 -0.08
N GLY A 190 -7.99 8.84 0.46
CA GLY A 190 -6.92 8.21 -0.30
C GLY A 190 -6.87 6.72 -0.01
N THR A 191 -6.48 5.92 -0.99
CA THR A 191 -6.45 4.47 -0.85
C THR A 191 -5.04 3.90 -0.94
N ALA A 192 -4.88 2.70 -0.42
CA ALA A 192 -3.62 1.96 -0.42
C ALA A 192 -3.14 1.56 -1.83
N ASP A 193 -4.05 1.42 -2.77
CA ASP A 193 -3.79 1.17 -4.20
C ASP A 193 -3.64 2.46 -5.03
N GLY A 194 -3.63 3.61 -4.36
CA GLY A 194 -3.28 4.90 -4.96
C GLY A 194 -4.43 5.68 -5.58
N LYS A 195 -5.69 5.29 -5.34
CA LYS A 195 -6.87 6.06 -5.76
C LYS A 195 -7.13 7.23 -4.83
N LEU A 196 -7.76 8.26 -5.35
CA LEU A 196 -8.19 9.44 -4.61
C LEU A 196 -9.67 9.69 -4.91
N GLY A 197 -10.49 9.92 -3.89
CA GLY A 197 -11.90 10.17 -4.09
C GLY A 197 -12.47 11.23 -3.17
N LEU A 198 -13.60 11.79 -3.55
CA LEU A 198 -14.38 12.76 -2.80
C LEU A 198 -15.81 12.27 -2.63
N VAL A 199 -16.30 12.24 -1.42
CA VAL A 199 -17.66 11.92 -1.06
C VAL A 199 -18.27 13.04 -0.22
N GLN A 200 -19.49 13.42 -0.52
CA GLN A 200 -20.28 14.32 0.31
C GLN A 200 -21.12 13.49 1.28
N LEU A 201 -20.94 13.70 2.56
CA LEU A 201 -21.66 13.00 3.62
C LEU A 201 -22.80 13.89 4.15
N THR A 202 -24.02 13.41 4.01
CA THR A 202 -25.22 14.06 4.54
C THR A 202 -25.74 13.32 5.76
N CYS A 203 -26.74 13.83 6.45
CA CYS A 203 -27.36 13.15 7.59
C CYS A 203 -28.07 11.83 7.23
N SER A 204 -28.37 11.61 5.96
CA SER A 204 -29.20 10.47 5.51
C SER A 204 -28.48 9.51 4.57
N ALA A 205 -27.58 9.99 3.73
CA ALA A 205 -26.93 9.16 2.72
C ALA A 205 -25.62 9.80 2.20
N PRO A 206 -24.65 9.00 1.78
CA PRO A 206 -23.46 9.48 1.07
C PRO A 206 -23.81 9.84 -0.37
N VAL A 207 -23.15 10.88 -0.89
CA VAL A 207 -23.23 11.27 -2.30
C VAL A 207 -21.84 11.26 -2.88
N PRO A 208 -21.45 10.23 -3.65
CA PRO A 208 -20.16 10.19 -4.31
C PRO A 208 -20.06 11.34 -5.31
N LYS A 209 -18.93 12.03 -5.32
CA LYS A 209 -18.66 13.14 -6.24
C LYS A 209 -17.79 12.67 -7.39
N TRP A 210 -16.62 12.18 -7.09
CA TRP A 210 -15.66 11.65 -8.06
C TRP A 210 -14.67 10.68 -7.39
N GLU A 211 -14.09 9.79 -8.18
CA GLU A 211 -12.97 8.94 -7.81
C GLU A 211 -11.96 8.96 -8.97
N LEU A 212 -10.70 9.26 -8.68
CA LEU A 212 -9.59 9.17 -9.62
C LEU A 212 -8.94 7.80 -9.52
N ASP A 213 -8.94 7.07 -10.61
CA ASP A 213 -8.20 5.84 -10.74
C ASP A 213 -6.68 6.08 -10.83
N ASN A 214 -5.89 5.13 -10.39
CA ASN A 214 -4.44 5.21 -10.42
C ASN A 214 -3.87 4.69 -11.75
N GLU A 215 -4.21 5.34 -12.88
CA GLU A 215 -3.78 4.91 -14.22
C GLU A 215 -2.26 4.85 -14.39
N LYS A 216 -1.53 5.76 -13.73
CA LYS A 216 -0.06 5.84 -13.80
C LYS A 216 0.67 4.88 -12.86
N LYS A 217 -0.04 4.00 -12.16
CA LYS A 217 0.52 3.03 -11.20
C LYS A 217 1.45 3.67 -10.16
N LYS A 218 1.03 4.80 -9.64
CA LYS A 218 1.74 5.49 -8.56
C LYS A 218 1.54 4.78 -7.23
N GLY A 219 2.35 5.10 -6.25
CA GLY A 219 2.26 4.54 -4.92
C GLY A 219 0.95 4.82 -4.18
N GLY A 220 0.68 4.08 -3.12
CA GLY A 220 -0.48 4.29 -2.24
C GLY A 220 -0.47 5.68 -1.60
N VAL A 221 -1.65 6.24 -1.38
CA VAL A 221 -1.80 7.55 -0.74
C VAL A 221 -1.53 7.41 0.76
N LEU A 222 -0.57 8.18 1.29
CA LEU A 222 -0.21 8.18 2.71
C LEU A 222 -0.75 9.39 3.47
N CYS A 223 -0.80 10.53 2.82
CA CYS A 223 -1.26 11.78 3.45
C CYS A 223 -1.96 12.67 2.43
N ILE A 224 -2.96 13.40 2.93
CA ILE A 224 -3.73 14.39 2.18
C ILE A 224 -3.83 15.64 3.05
N ASP A 225 -3.78 16.82 2.41
CA ASP A 225 -4.12 18.09 3.01
C ASP A 225 -4.85 18.98 1.98
N THR A 226 -5.49 20.02 2.43
CA THR A 226 -6.19 20.97 1.56
C THR A 226 -5.76 22.40 1.85
N PHE A 227 -5.35 23.13 0.81
CA PHE A 227 -4.89 24.51 0.98
C PHE A 227 -5.26 25.37 -0.24
N ASP A 228 -5.70 26.60 0.00
CA ASP A 228 -6.04 27.57 -1.05
C ASP A 228 -4.79 28.37 -1.47
N PHE A 229 -4.11 27.95 -2.56
CA PHE A 229 -2.93 28.64 -3.08
C PHE A 229 -3.24 29.86 -3.92
N LEU A 230 -4.45 29.96 -4.47
CA LEU A 230 -4.82 31.05 -5.35
C LEU A 230 -5.54 32.19 -4.62
N GLY A 231 -5.99 31.94 -3.40
CA GLY A 231 -6.78 32.90 -2.62
C GLY A 231 -8.18 33.15 -3.20
N ASP A 232 -8.69 32.18 -3.97
CA ASP A 232 -9.98 32.24 -4.64
C ASP A 232 -11.12 31.59 -3.80
N GLY A 233 -10.79 31.09 -2.61
CA GLY A 233 -11.70 30.40 -1.70
C GLY A 233 -11.89 28.92 -2.04
N VAL A 234 -11.27 28.43 -3.11
CA VAL A 234 -11.29 27.00 -3.49
C VAL A 234 -9.97 26.37 -3.06
N LYS A 235 -10.05 25.36 -2.20
CA LYS A 235 -8.84 24.66 -1.74
C LYS A 235 -8.35 23.67 -2.77
N ASP A 236 -7.07 23.76 -3.07
CA ASP A 236 -6.33 22.73 -3.79
C ASP A 236 -6.10 21.50 -2.90
N ILE A 237 -6.00 20.32 -3.51
CA ILE A 237 -5.80 19.05 -2.82
C ILE A 237 -4.32 18.66 -2.93
N LEU A 238 -3.68 18.48 -1.79
CA LEU A 238 -2.29 18.06 -1.66
C LEU A 238 -2.24 16.58 -1.33
N VAL A 239 -1.49 15.81 -2.11
CA VAL A 239 -1.40 14.35 -1.96
C VAL A 239 0.07 13.94 -1.85
N GLY A 240 0.39 13.18 -0.80
CA GLY A 240 1.69 12.53 -0.62
C GLY A 240 1.56 11.00 -0.68
N ARG A 241 2.45 10.37 -1.44
CA ARG A 241 2.40 8.94 -1.74
C ARG A 241 3.59 8.17 -1.16
N ASP A 242 3.46 6.85 -1.07
CA ASP A 242 4.49 5.95 -0.52
C ASP A 242 5.68 5.74 -1.48
N ASP A 243 5.55 6.09 -2.75
CA ASP A 243 6.65 6.08 -3.74
C ASP A 243 7.43 7.40 -3.80
N GLY A 244 7.11 8.34 -2.92
CA GLY A 244 7.72 9.67 -2.88
C GLY A 244 7.04 10.71 -3.77
N THR A 245 5.99 10.36 -4.47
CA THR A 245 5.25 11.30 -5.33
C THR A 245 4.47 12.30 -4.48
N VAL A 246 4.64 13.58 -4.82
CA VAL A 246 3.89 14.73 -4.29
C VAL A 246 3.06 15.30 -5.42
N GLU A 247 1.76 15.40 -5.23
CA GLU A 247 0.82 15.90 -6.23
C GLU A 247 -0.04 17.03 -5.68
N ILE A 248 -0.36 18.00 -6.53
CA ILE A 248 -1.31 19.06 -6.25
C ILE A 248 -2.39 19.03 -7.31
N TYR A 249 -3.63 18.86 -6.87
CA TYR A 249 -4.80 18.90 -7.73
C TYR A 249 -5.60 20.16 -7.46
N GLY A 250 -5.93 20.89 -8.51
CA GLY A 250 -6.91 21.97 -8.45
C GLY A 250 -8.28 21.46 -8.89
N LEU A 251 -9.33 22.02 -8.34
CA LEU A 251 -10.69 21.75 -8.80
C LEU A 251 -11.07 22.79 -9.85
N ASP A 252 -11.59 22.32 -10.97
CA ASP A 252 -12.12 23.19 -12.00
C ASP A 252 -13.59 23.62 -11.72
N ASN A 253 -14.21 24.35 -12.65
CA ASN A 253 -15.60 24.79 -12.53
C ASN A 253 -16.62 23.64 -12.51
N SER A 254 -16.26 22.45 -12.99
CA SER A 254 -17.08 21.23 -12.94
C SER A 254 -16.88 20.42 -11.67
N ASN A 255 -15.99 20.87 -10.78
CA ASN A 255 -15.53 20.16 -9.58
C ASN A 255 -14.74 18.88 -9.89
N GLU A 256 -14.20 18.75 -11.08
CA GLU A 256 -13.30 17.66 -11.43
C GLU A 256 -11.86 18.02 -11.05
N PRO A 257 -11.12 17.09 -10.43
CA PRO A 257 -9.75 17.33 -10.04
C PRO A 257 -8.82 17.30 -11.24
N THR A 258 -8.03 18.35 -11.40
CA THR A 258 -7.01 18.47 -12.44
C THR A 258 -5.63 18.54 -11.81
N LEU A 259 -4.70 17.71 -12.28
CA LEU A 259 -3.31 17.71 -11.79
C LEU A 259 -2.62 19.02 -12.22
N ARG A 260 -2.21 19.82 -11.25
CA ARG A 260 -1.52 21.09 -11.46
C ARG A 260 0.00 20.97 -11.30
N PHE A 261 0.43 20.15 -10.37
CA PHE A 261 1.85 19.99 -10.05
C PHE A 261 2.15 18.55 -9.63
N GLU A 262 3.31 18.05 -10.04
CA GLU A 262 3.83 16.75 -9.66
C GLU A 262 5.33 16.84 -9.40
N ASN A 263 5.78 16.28 -8.29
CA ASN A 263 7.20 16.12 -7.97
C ASN A 263 7.43 14.76 -7.31
N VAL A 264 8.60 14.17 -7.50
CA VAL A 264 8.94 12.87 -6.94
C VAL A 264 10.15 13.01 -6.03
N LEU A 265 9.96 12.68 -4.76
CA LEU A 265 11.01 12.60 -3.74
C LEU A 265 11.65 11.21 -3.75
N THR A 266 12.80 11.07 -3.16
CA THR A 266 13.54 9.79 -3.09
C THR A 266 13.00 8.81 -2.05
N GLU A 267 12.11 9.26 -1.17
CA GLU A 267 11.55 8.52 -0.04
C GLU A 267 10.04 8.71 0.03
N SER A 268 9.37 7.82 0.76
CA SER A 268 7.93 7.96 1.00
C SER A 268 7.59 9.27 1.72
N VAL A 269 6.46 9.87 1.33
CA VAL A 269 5.97 11.13 1.92
C VAL A 269 5.17 10.79 3.17
N ALA A 270 5.76 11.04 4.33
CA ALA A 270 5.12 10.73 5.62
C ALA A 270 4.04 11.74 6.01
N SER A 271 4.20 13.00 5.62
CA SER A 271 3.22 14.07 5.88
C SER A 271 3.35 15.18 4.84
N ILE A 272 2.24 15.80 4.51
CA ILE A 272 2.14 16.95 3.60
C ILE A 272 1.23 18.00 4.19
N GLN A 273 1.61 19.27 4.08
CA GLN A 273 0.75 20.40 4.48
C GLN A 273 1.01 21.64 3.65
N GLY A 274 -0.07 22.37 3.36
CA GLY A 274 -0.02 23.73 2.82
C GLY A 274 0.10 24.80 3.93
N GLY A 275 0.83 25.87 3.66
CA GLY A 275 0.93 27.01 4.58
C GLY A 275 2.09 27.93 4.29
N CYS A 276 2.15 29.05 4.98
CA CYS A 276 3.24 30.00 4.88
C CYS A 276 4.24 29.77 6.02
N VAL A 277 5.44 29.30 5.71
CA VAL A 277 6.48 28.97 6.70
C VAL A 277 7.74 29.82 6.53
N GLY A 278 8.21 30.01 5.30
CA GLY A 278 9.43 30.74 5.01
C GLY A 278 9.21 32.26 4.92
N LYS A 279 8.83 32.77 3.76
CA LYS A 279 8.54 34.18 3.52
C LYS A 279 7.04 34.43 3.60
N GLU A 280 6.63 35.46 4.35
CA GLU A 280 5.20 35.83 4.57
C GLU A 280 4.39 36.08 3.29
N SER A 281 5.07 36.30 2.17
CA SER A 281 4.43 36.63 0.88
C SER A 281 4.16 35.45 -0.03
N TYR A 282 4.64 34.26 0.32
CA TYR A 282 4.56 33.10 -0.56
C TYR A 282 4.08 31.87 0.21
N ASP A 283 3.06 31.21 -0.32
CA ASP A 283 2.57 29.97 0.20
C ASP A 283 3.50 28.82 -0.20
N GLU A 284 3.57 27.82 0.65
CA GLU A 284 4.48 26.69 0.51
C GLU A 284 3.76 25.38 0.76
N VAL A 285 4.18 24.32 0.05
CA VAL A 285 3.84 22.95 0.39
C VAL A 285 5.01 22.36 1.17
N VAL A 286 4.78 22.04 2.42
CA VAL A 286 5.80 21.42 3.28
C VAL A 286 5.55 19.92 3.35
N THR A 287 6.56 19.16 3.00
CA THR A 287 6.55 17.69 3.03
C THR A 287 7.58 17.16 4.01
N THR A 288 7.26 16.03 4.62
CA THR A 288 8.24 15.25 5.38
C THR A 288 8.36 13.86 4.80
N THR A 289 9.58 13.35 4.77
CA THR A 289 9.84 11.98 4.31
C THR A 289 10.05 11.02 5.47
N TYR A 290 10.08 9.74 5.15
CA TYR A 290 10.27 8.67 6.15
C TYR A 290 11.54 8.83 6.99
N THR A 291 12.65 9.30 6.41
CA THR A 291 13.90 9.53 7.15
C THR A 291 13.93 10.85 7.90
N GLY A 292 12.88 11.65 7.79
CA GLY A 292 12.72 12.92 8.53
C GLY A 292 13.25 14.15 7.82
N TRP A 293 13.47 14.09 6.51
CA TRP A 293 13.70 15.28 5.72
C TRP A 293 12.44 16.14 5.66
N VAL A 294 12.62 17.44 5.86
CA VAL A 294 11.57 18.43 5.68
C VAL A 294 11.92 19.25 4.45
N SER A 295 11.04 19.24 3.47
CA SER A 295 11.19 19.99 2.23
C SER A 295 10.02 20.96 2.06
N GLY A 296 10.30 22.20 1.70
CA GLY A 296 9.31 23.21 1.36
C GLY A 296 9.36 23.46 -0.15
N LEU A 297 8.23 23.29 -0.83
CA LEU A 297 8.01 23.72 -2.21
C LEU A 297 7.33 25.06 -2.18
N THR A 298 7.99 26.10 -2.68
CA THR A 298 7.52 27.49 -2.60
C THR A 298 6.88 27.98 -3.89
N THR A 299 5.88 28.82 -3.79
CA THR A 299 5.29 29.56 -4.91
C THR A 299 6.10 30.79 -5.32
N GLU A 300 7.24 31.08 -4.65
CA GLU A 300 8.12 32.20 -4.99
C GLU A 300 8.64 32.07 -6.43
N PRO A 301 8.40 33.07 -7.31
CA PRO A 301 8.92 33.04 -8.67
C PRO A 301 10.44 32.99 -8.65
N GLN A 302 11.04 31.99 -9.31
CA GLN A 302 12.48 32.02 -9.55
C GLN A 302 12.78 33.18 -10.50
N GLN A 303 13.55 34.14 -10.04
CA GLN A 303 14.13 35.15 -10.95
C GLN A 303 15.11 34.41 -11.84
N MET A 304 14.67 34.04 -13.04
CA MET A 304 15.55 33.58 -14.09
C MET A 304 16.37 34.78 -14.59
N GLU A 305 17.47 35.08 -13.94
CA GLU A 305 18.56 35.84 -14.54
C GLU A 305 19.35 34.92 -15.46
N ALA A 306 18.77 34.54 -16.60
CA ALA A 306 19.50 33.90 -17.66
C ALA A 306 18.82 34.17 -18.98
N GLY A 307 19.39 35.09 -19.76
CA GLY A 307 19.14 35.18 -21.19
C GLY A 307 19.62 33.88 -21.90
N PRO A 308 19.04 33.53 -23.05
CA PRO A 308 19.40 32.30 -23.77
C PRO A 308 20.85 32.46 -24.29
N GLY A 309 21.80 31.79 -23.62
CA GLY A 309 23.17 31.67 -24.13
C GLY A 309 24.32 31.80 -23.14
N ASP A 310 24.09 32.09 -21.87
CA ASP A 310 25.17 32.10 -20.88
C ASP A 310 25.27 30.77 -20.14
N GLU A 311 26.40 30.08 -20.29
CA GLU A 311 26.88 29.10 -19.30
C GLU A 311 26.78 29.76 -17.93
N VAL A 312 26.05 29.12 -16.99
CA VAL A 312 25.90 29.61 -15.62
C VAL A 312 27.29 29.77 -15.00
N LYS A 313 27.89 30.95 -15.13
CA LYS A 313 29.09 31.32 -14.36
C LYS A 313 28.67 31.42 -12.91
N MET A 314 28.79 30.33 -12.20
CA MET A 314 28.60 30.33 -10.73
C MET A 314 29.38 31.49 -10.13
N SER A 315 28.72 32.28 -9.30
CA SER A 315 29.39 33.42 -8.65
C SER A 315 30.61 32.91 -7.87
N ARG A 316 31.66 33.72 -7.74
CA ARG A 316 32.86 33.37 -7.00
C ARG A 316 32.55 32.96 -5.56
N GLU A 317 31.50 33.56 -4.96
CA GLU A 317 31.02 33.19 -3.60
C GLU A 317 30.38 31.81 -3.56
N THR A 318 29.58 31.44 -4.55
CA THR A 318 28.97 30.11 -4.65
C THR A 318 30.00 29.02 -4.91
N GLN A 319 31.03 29.31 -5.74
CA GLN A 319 32.17 28.41 -5.94
C GLN A 319 33.00 28.23 -4.66
N ALA A 320 33.24 29.31 -3.91
CA ALA A 320 33.96 29.24 -2.64
C ALA A 320 33.16 28.46 -1.58
N LYS A 321 31.85 28.64 -1.47
CA LYS A 321 30.96 27.85 -0.61
C LYS A 321 30.97 26.36 -1.00
N LEU A 322 30.91 26.07 -2.28
CA LEU A 322 30.92 24.69 -2.80
C LEU A 322 32.26 23.99 -2.53
N ALA A 323 33.38 24.72 -2.67
CA ALA A 323 34.69 24.23 -2.33
C ALA A 323 34.84 23.99 -0.81
N ALA A 324 34.32 24.90 0.02
CA ALA A 324 34.33 24.73 1.48
C ALA A 324 33.47 23.52 1.93
N LEU A 325 32.30 23.35 1.38
CA LEU A 325 31.42 22.21 1.66
C LEU A 325 32.05 20.87 1.21
N ARG A 326 32.73 20.86 0.05
CA ARG A 326 33.46 19.67 -0.42
C ARG A 326 34.62 19.31 0.53
N ALA A 327 35.39 20.30 1.00
CA ALA A 327 36.46 20.10 1.96
C ALA A 327 35.93 19.60 3.32
N GLU A 328 34.80 20.11 3.78
CA GLU A 328 34.13 19.66 5.01
C GLU A 328 33.63 18.21 4.87
N LEU A 329 33.03 17.87 3.74
CA LEU A 329 32.57 16.51 3.42
C LEU A 329 33.74 15.52 3.41
N GLU A 330 34.87 15.90 2.84
CA GLU A 330 36.09 15.09 2.81
C GLU A 330 36.67 14.88 4.23
N GLN A 331 36.68 15.94 5.04
CA GLN A 331 37.09 15.83 6.46
C GLN A 331 36.13 14.94 7.27
N LEU A 332 34.83 15.03 7.06
CA LEU A 332 33.85 14.18 7.70
C LEU A 332 34.00 12.71 7.27
N GLN A 333 34.27 12.46 5.99
CA GLN A 333 34.54 11.12 5.48
C GLN A 333 35.78 10.49 6.15
N VAL A 334 36.87 11.27 6.29
CA VAL A 334 38.09 10.82 6.99
C VAL A 334 37.80 10.54 8.47
N LYS A 335 37.05 11.39 9.15
CA LYS A 335 36.63 11.17 10.56
C LYS A 335 35.79 9.92 10.72
N VAL A 336 34.86 9.67 9.79
CA VAL A 336 34.03 8.46 9.78
C VAL A 336 34.89 7.20 9.56
N MET A 337 35.85 7.25 8.63
CA MET A 337 36.78 6.13 8.42
C MET A 337 37.63 5.83 9.67
N GLN A 338 38.20 6.88 10.27
CA GLN A 338 38.96 6.74 11.51
C GLN A 338 38.09 6.23 12.68
N GLY A 339 36.85 6.70 12.77
CA GLY A 339 35.86 6.21 13.75
C GLY A 339 35.53 4.73 13.53
N ARG A 340 35.40 4.30 12.27
CA ARG A 340 35.20 2.91 11.89
C ARG A 340 36.38 2.01 12.28
N GLU A 341 37.59 2.43 11.99
CA GLU A 341 38.79 1.67 12.34
C GLU A 341 38.94 1.51 13.87
N LYS A 342 38.74 2.60 14.63
CA LYS A 342 38.73 2.55 16.10
C LYS A 342 37.67 1.62 16.64
N TYR A 343 36.47 1.65 16.06
CA TYR A 343 35.39 0.77 16.46
C TYR A 343 35.69 -0.69 16.13
N GLN A 344 36.22 -0.99 14.94
CA GLN A 344 36.64 -2.33 14.56
C GLN A 344 37.72 -2.88 15.50
N GLN A 345 38.70 -2.06 15.86
CA GLN A 345 39.75 -2.45 16.83
C GLN A 345 39.15 -2.69 18.22
N SER A 346 38.21 -1.88 18.68
CA SER A 346 37.57 -2.05 19.99
C SER A 346 36.59 -3.23 20.03
N SER A 347 35.92 -3.53 18.92
CA SER A 347 34.96 -4.65 18.84
C SER A 347 35.64 -6.03 18.73
N GLN A 348 36.88 -6.06 18.33
CA GLN A 348 37.71 -7.30 18.33
C GLN A 348 38.28 -7.66 19.71
N SER A 349 38.21 -6.75 20.68
CA SER A 349 38.61 -7.04 22.06
C SER A 349 37.50 -7.78 22.81
N SER A 350 37.81 -8.89 23.46
CA SER A 350 36.87 -9.74 24.21
C SER A 350 36.15 -9.06 25.39
N THR A 351 36.48 -7.81 25.67
CA THR A 351 35.95 -7.01 26.80
C THR A 351 35.06 -5.85 26.35
N ALA A 352 34.89 -5.62 25.05
CA ALA A 352 34.11 -4.49 24.55
C ALA A 352 32.61 -4.82 24.53
N VAL A 353 31.79 -4.06 25.28
CA VAL A 353 30.37 -4.06 25.15
C VAL A 353 30.03 -3.26 23.88
N SER A 354 29.64 -3.95 22.82
CA SER A 354 29.21 -3.33 21.57
C SER A 354 27.74 -2.98 21.64
N ALA A 355 27.42 -1.69 21.51
CA ALA A 355 26.05 -1.26 21.31
C ALA A 355 25.62 -1.61 19.88
N VAL A 356 24.67 -2.53 19.73
CA VAL A 356 24.06 -2.87 18.44
C VAL A 356 23.16 -1.71 18.00
N PRO A 357 23.41 -1.07 16.84
CA PRO A 357 22.55 0.00 16.37
C PRO A 357 21.16 -0.58 16.05
N VAL A 358 20.15 0.03 16.66
CA VAL A 358 18.76 -0.32 16.38
C VAL A 358 18.33 0.46 15.13
N PHE A 359 17.74 -0.23 14.16
CA PHE A 359 17.11 0.37 13.01
C PHE A 359 15.68 -0.18 12.84
N SER A 360 14.82 0.54 12.22
CA SER A 360 13.46 0.10 11.88
C SER A 360 13.32 -0.08 10.38
N ILE A 361 12.48 -1.02 9.99
CA ILE A 361 12.12 -1.27 8.60
C ILE A 361 10.66 -0.87 8.46
N ASN A 362 10.39 0.04 7.53
CA ASN A 362 9.05 0.33 7.03
C ASN A 362 8.82 -0.61 5.85
N ASP A 363 7.98 -1.61 6.06
CA ASP A 363 7.71 -2.63 5.07
C ASP A 363 6.21 -2.69 4.74
N ARG A 364 5.95 -2.98 3.47
CA ARG A 364 4.59 -3.14 2.96
C ARG A 364 4.57 -4.26 1.94
N PHE A 365 3.64 -5.18 2.11
CA PHE A 365 3.42 -6.31 1.22
C PHE A 365 1.97 -6.34 0.78
N THR A 366 1.69 -5.89 -0.46
CA THR A 366 0.34 -5.66 -0.96
C THR A 366 0.12 -6.30 -2.31
N LEU A 367 -1.10 -6.82 -2.53
CA LEU A 367 -1.52 -7.36 -3.82
C LEU A 367 -1.82 -6.22 -4.79
N CYS A 368 -1.14 -6.24 -5.93
CA CYS A 368 -1.41 -5.35 -7.06
C CYS A 368 -2.42 -6.03 -7.99
N GLN A 369 -3.61 -5.43 -8.11
CA GLN A 369 -4.69 -5.99 -8.90
C GLN A 369 -4.34 -6.11 -10.38
N GLU A 370 -3.68 -5.11 -10.94
CA GLU A 370 -3.40 -5.02 -12.37
C GLU A 370 -2.42 -6.09 -12.87
N ASP A 371 -1.36 -6.36 -12.10
CA ASP A 371 -0.32 -7.32 -12.46
C ASP A 371 -0.60 -8.72 -11.89
N ALA A 372 -1.60 -8.85 -11.01
CA ALA A 372 -1.83 -10.03 -10.19
C ALA A 372 -0.53 -10.52 -9.53
N SER A 373 0.18 -9.60 -8.90
CA SER A 373 1.45 -9.81 -8.21
C SER A 373 1.48 -9.07 -6.89
N TYR A 374 2.37 -9.47 -5.98
CA TYR A 374 2.59 -8.73 -4.75
C TYR A 374 3.72 -7.72 -4.92
N SER A 375 3.49 -6.49 -4.49
CA SER A 375 4.54 -5.49 -4.32
C SER A 375 5.03 -5.52 -2.88
N LEU A 376 6.32 -5.76 -2.71
CA LEU A 376 7.04 -5.65 -1.45
C LEU A 376 7.89 -4.38 -1.48
N THR A 377 7.53 -3.39 -0.69
CA THR A 377 8.33 -2.20 -0.45
C THR A 377 9.04 -2.31 0.88
N LEU A 378 10.34 -2.03 0.88
CA LEU A 378 11.19 -2.02 2.07
C LEU A 378 11.89 -0.67 2.13
N GLU A 379 11.69 0.07 3.19
CA GLU A 379 12.31 1.36 3.41
C GLU A 379 13.02 1.38 4.76
N VAL A 380 14.28 1.80 4.75
CA VAL A 380 15.14 1.83 5.92
C VAL A 380 15.73 3.22 6.06
N GLN A 381 15.94 3.63 7.28
CA GLN A 381 16.44 4.98 7.59
C GLN A 381 17.90 5.22 7.17
N THR A 382 18.64 4.19 6.96
CA THR A 382 20.04 4.25 6.49
C THR A 382 20.17 3.49 5.18
N ALA A 383 21.18 3.77 4.42
CA ALA A 383 21.41 3.06 3.17
C ALA A 383 21.41 1.54 3.39
N ILE A 384 20.70 0.82 2.57
CA ILE A 384 20.67 -0.65 2.53
C ILE A 384 21.95 -1.13 1.86
N ASP A 385 22.66 -2.05 2.50
CA ASP A 385 23.85 -2.70 1.92
C ASP A 385 23.41 -3.87 1.03
N ASN A 386 22.65 -4.76 1.59
CA ASN A 386 22.08 -5.88 0.86
C ASN A 386 20.74 -6.34 1.45
N LEU A 387 19.95 -6.98 0.59
CA LEU A 387 18.74 -7.68 0.93
C LEU A 387 18.86 -9.12 0.43
N LEU A 388 18.64 -10.10 1.32
CA LEU A 388 18.51 -11.49 0.95
C LEU A 388 17.04 -11.90 1.03
N LEU A 389 16.53 -12.48 -0.05
CA LEU A 389 15.19 -13.08 -0.11
C LEU A 389 15.31 -14.60 -0.09
N GLN A 390 14.49 -15.22 0.74
CA GLN A 390 14.35 -16.66 0.85
C GLN A 390 12.87 -17.04 0.84
N SER A 391 12.49 -18.06 0.08
CA SER A 391 11.12 -18.58 0.06
C SER A 391 11.12 -20.09 0.14
N ASP A 392 10.20 -20.63 0.93
CA ASP A 392 9.91 -22.08 1.02
C ASP A 392 8.82 -22.53 0.05
N VAL A 393 8.35 -21.62 -0.82
CA VAL A 393 7.41 -21.91 -1.91
C VAL A 393 7.92 -21.33 -3.22
N PRO A 394 7.55 -21.92 -4.37
CA PRO A 394 7.87 -21.35 -5.67
C PRO A 394 7.20 -20.00 -5.84
N ILE A 395 8.01 -18.98 -6.06
CA ILE A 395 7.57 -17.63 -6.43
C ILE A 395 8.50 -17.08 -7.51
N ASP A 396 7.95 -16.28 -8.40
CA ASP A 396 8.72 -15.57 -9.41
C ASP A 396 9.04 -14.17 -8.94
N LEU A 397 10.27 -13.75 -9.13
CA LEU A 397 10.66 -12.35 -8.97
C LEU A 397 10.46 -11.63 -10.30
N LEU A 398 9.69 -10.56 -10.27
CA LEU A 398 9.45 -9.71 -11.41
C LEU A 398 10.40 -8.51 -11.37
N ASP A 399 10.88 -8.09 -12.53
CA ASP A 399 11.74 -6.91 -12.63
C ASP A 399 10.98 -5.64 -12.27
N VAL A 400 11.65 -4.75 -11.55
CA VAL A 400 11.14 -3.42 -11.20
C VAL A 400 12.14 -2.39 -11.68
N ASP A 401 11.77 -1.58 -12.66
CA ASP A 401 12.64 -0.58 -13.30
C ASP A 401 13.17 0.50 -12.36
N LYS A 402 12.49 0.69 -11.23
CA LYS A 402 12.83 1.72 -10.23
C LYS A 402 13.97 1.32 -9.27
N ASN A 403 14.46 0.09 -9.33
CA ASN A 403 15.49 -0.37 -8.39
C ASN A 403 16.91 -0.09 -8.86
N SER A 404 17.71 0.51 -7.98
CA SER A 404 19.15 0.69 -8.16
C SER A 404 19.96 -0.46 -7.51
N ALA A 405 19.49 -1.69 -7.60
CA ALA A 405 20.13 -2.86 -7.00
C ALA A 405 20.51 -3.91 -8.06
N VAL A 406 21.61 -4.59 -7.84
CA VAL A 406 22.04 -5.74 -8.64
C VAL A 406 21.52 -7.01 -8.00
N VAL A 407 20.75 -7.79 -8.76
CA VAL A 407 20.15 -9.04 -8.31
C VAL A 407 21.04 -10.22 -8.72
N SER A 408 21.26 -11.15 -7.80
CA SER A 408 21.89 -12.44 -8.08
C SER A 408 21.04 -13.56 -7.49
N PHE A 409 20.81 -14.60 -8.27
CA PHE A 409 20.10 -15.80 -7.85
C PHE A 409 21.12 -16.88 -7.45
N SER A 410 20.78 -17.60 -6.37
CA SER A 410 21.53 -18.79 -5.97
C SER A 410 20.73 -20.04 -6.34
N GLU A 411 21.41 -21.07 -6.77
CA GLU A 411 20.80 -22.38 -7.01
C GLU A 411 20.19 -22.90 -5.70
N CYS A 412 18.95 -23.32 -5.77
CA CYS A 412 18.23 -23.92 -4.66
C CYS A 412 17.90 -25.37 -4.98
N ASP A 413 18.32 -26.26 -4.08
CA ASP A 413 17.89 -27.65 -4.13
C ASP A 413 16.74 -27.81 -3.13
N SER A 414 15.52 -27.89 -3.65
CA SER A 414 14.30 -27.88 -2.85
C SER A 414 14.13 -29.13 -2.00
N GLU A 415 14.65 -30.27 -2.44
CA GLU A 415 14.50 -31.54 -1.71
C GLU A 415 15.29 -31.59 -0.38
N PRO A 416 16.59 -31.25 -0.32
CA PRO A 416 17.32 -31.28 0.95
C PRO A 416 17.09 -30.03 1.83
N ASN A 417 16.85 -28.86 1.26
CA ASN A 417 16.85 -27.57 2.00
C ASN A 417 15.50 -26.91 2.19
N GLY A 418 14.44 -27.38 1.46
CA GLY A 418 13.11 -26.79 1.55
C GLY A 418 12.98 -25.36 1.00
N ASN A 419 13.99 -24.87 0.28
CA ASN A 419 14.00 -23.53 -0.29
C ASN A 419 13.79 -23.62 -1.81
N PHE A 420 12.84 -22.83 -2.32
CA PHE A 420 12.57 -22.69 -3.74
C PHE A 420 13.14 -21.42 -4.35
N LEU A 421 13.38 -20.40 -3.54
CA LEU A 421 13.99 -19.16 -3.98
C LEU A 421 15.05 -18.72 -2.99
N LEU A 422 16.22 -18.34 -3.52
CA LEU A 422 17.26 -17.63 -2.79
C LEU A 422 17.85 -16.56 -3.72
N ALA A 423 17.57 -15.29 -3.43
CA ALA A 423 18.02 -14.16 -4.21
C ALA A 423 18.68 -13.09 -3.33
N THR A 424 19.74 -12.48 -3.83
CA THR A 424 20.46 -11.40 -3.13
C THR A 424 20.41 -10.13 -3.97
N TYR A 425 19.94 -9.06 -3.36
CA TYR A 425 19.96 -7.70 -3.92
C TYR A 425 21.09 -6.91 -3.29
N ARG A 426 22.03 -6.45 -4.09
CA ARG A 426 23.10 -5.55 -3.66
C ARG A 426 22.74 -4.14 -4.08
N CYS A 427 22.51 -3.28 -3.08
CA CYS A 427 22.07 -1.93 -3.32
C CYS A 427 23.25 -1.01 -3.65
N GLN A 428 23.01 -0.04 -4.54
CA GLN A 428 23.94 1.04 -4.81
C GLN A 428 24.10 1.96 -3.59
N ALA A 429 25.08 2.87 -3.64
CA ALA A 429 25.27 3.83 -2.56
C ALA A 429 24.02 4.68 -2.35
N ASN A 430 23.65 4.90 -1.08
CA ASN A 430 22.52 5.73 -0.66
C ASN A 430 21.11 5.22 -1.01
N THR A 431 20.94 3.95 -1.35
CA THR A 431 19.62 3.37 -1.54
C THR A 431 18.98 3.12 -0.19
N THR A 432 17.92 3.85 0.15
CA THR A 432 17.16 3.72 1.40
C THR A 432 15.85 2.97 1.21
N ARG A 433 15.35 2.87 -0.04
CA ARG A 433 14.09 2.24 -0.41
C ARG A 433 14.30 1.23 -1.55
N LEU A 434 13.72 0.04 -1.39
CA LEU A 434 13.64 -0.99 -2.42
C LEU A 434 12.20 -1.37 -2.65
N GLU A 435 11.84 -1.55 -3.91
CA GLU A 435 10.56 -2.12 -4.33
C GLU A 435 10.81 -3.42 -5.07
N LEU A 436 10.10 -4.46 -4.69
CA LEU A 436 10.21 -5.79 -5.27
C LEU A 436 8.82 -6.25 -5.67
N LYS A 437 8.71 -6.93 -6.80
CA LYS A 437 7.47 -7.58 -7.21
C LYS A 437 7.66 -9.10 -7.21
N VAL A 438 6.73 -9.78 -6.58
CA VAL A 438 6.71 -11.24 -6.51
C VAL A 438 5.38 -11.78 -7.03
N ARG A 439 5.43 -12.85 -7.78
CA ARG A 439 4.26 -13.55 -8.30
C ARG A 439 4.18 -14.93 -7.66
N SER A 440 3.06 -15.21 -7.03
CA SER A 440 2.75 -16.50 -6.43
C SER A 440 1.81 -17.32 -7.32
N ILE A 441 1.77 -18.62 -7.05
CA ILE A 441 0.86 -19.57 -7.69
C ILE A 441 -0.17 -19.99 -6.65
N GLU A 442 -1.46 -19.86 -6.95
CA GLU A 442 -2.51 -20.29 -6.04
C GLU A 442 -2.47 -21.81 -5.81
N GLY A 443 -2.81 -22.22 -4.59
CA GLY A 443 -2.65 -23.60 -4.14
C GLY A 443 -1.31 -23.89 -3.47
N GLN A 444 -0.29 -23.07 -3.72
CA GLN A 444 1.01 -23.14 -3.06
C GLN A 444 1.10 -22.04 -2.00
N TYR A 445 1.51 -22.42 -0.81
CA TYR A 445 1.52 -21.51 0.34
C TYR A 445 2.69 -21.80 1.26
N GLY A 446 3.21 -20.74 1.87
CA GLY A 446 4.35 -20.77 2.76
C GLY A 446 4.81 -19.38 3.14
N THR A 447 6.12 -19.19 3.28
CA THR A 447 6.71 -17.97 3.82
C THR A 447 7.78 -17.41 2.90
N LEU A 448 7.67 -16.11 2.62
CA LEU A 448 8.74 -15.30 2.06
C LEU A 448 9.45 -14.57 3.19
N GLN A 449 10.77 -14.71 3.28
CA GLN A 449 11.61 -14.06 4.28
C GLN A 449 12.55 -13.06 3.60
N ALA A 450 12.57 -11.83 4.14
CA ALA A 450 13.44 -10.77 3.69
C ALA A 450 14.42 -10.39 4.80
N TYR A 451 15.71 -10.62 4.55
CA TYR A 451 16.80 -10.31 5.46
C TYR A 451 17.45 -8.99 5.04
N VAL A 452 17.16 -7.94 5.77
CA VAL A 452 17.61 -6.58 5.45
C VAL A 452 18.86 -6.24 6.24
N THR A 453 19.94 -5.93 5.55
CA THR A 453 21.21 -5.53 6.14
C THR A 453 21.54 -4.09 5.75
N PRO A 454 21.47 -3.13 6.69
CA PRO A 454 21.84 -1.74 6.43
C PRO A 454 23.37 -1.55 6.46
N ARG A 455 23.83 -0.43 5.90
CA ARG A 455 25.25 -0.01 5.96
C ARG A 455 25.63 0.56 7.31
N LEU A 456 25.39 -0.20 8.38
CA LEU A 456 25.73 0.16 9.75
C LEU A 456 26.90 -0.69 10.26
N GLN A 457 27.59 -0.18 11.28
CA GLN A 457 28.62 -0.92 12.01
C GLN A 457 28.27 -0.90 13.51
N PRO A 458 28.31 -2.07 14.21
CA PRO A 458 28.55 -3.42 13.67
C PRO A 458 27.44 -3.82 12.66
N LYS A 459 27.77 -4.74 11.76
CA LYS A 459 26.77 -5.26 10.81
C LYS A 459 25.66 -5.94 11.58
N THR A 460 24.44 -5.52 11.32
CA THR A 460 23.21 -6.05 11.90
C THR A 460 22.26 -6.41 10.78
N CYS A 461 21.38 -7.36 11.02
CA CYS A 461 20.37 -7.79 10.07
C CYS A 461 19.02 -7.91 10.79
N GLN A 462 17.96 -7.49 10.15
CA GLN A 462 16.59 -7.77 10.58
C GLN A 462 15.85 -8.58 9.54
N VAL A 463 15.00 -9.47 10.01
CA VAL A 463 14.18 -10.34 9.17
C VAL A 463 12.73 -9.84 9.19
N ARG A 464 12.13 -9.83 7.99
CA ARG A 464 10.69 -9.68 7.80
C ARG A 464 10.14 -10.94 7.16
N GLN A 465 8.97 -11.37 7.62
CA GLN A 465 8.32 -12.59 7.14
C GLN A 465 6.95 -12.23 6.56
N TYR A 466 6.69 -12.71 5.35
CA TYR A 466 5.43 -12.48 4.64
C TYR A 466 4.81 -13.83 4.30
N GLN A 467 3.54 -13.99 4.65
CA GLN A 467 2.80 -15.22 4.37
C GLN A 467 2.27 -15.21 2.94
N ILE A 468 2.64 -16.20 2.16
CA ILE A 468 2.02 -16.51 0.87
C ILE A 468 0.85 -17.44 1.16
N LYS A 469 -0.36 -16.95 0.97
CA LYS A 469 -1.58 -17.69 1.31
C LYS A 469 -2.01 -18.62 0.18
N PRO A 470 -2.78 -19.69 0.47
CA PRO A 470 -3.26 -20.63 -0.55
C PRO A 470 -4.03 -19.98 -1.71
N LEU A 471 -4.89 -19.01 -1.41
CA LEU A 471 -5.63 -18.21 -2.39
C LEU A 471 -5.10 -16.77 -2.42
N SER A 472 -3.81 -16.64 -2.71
CA SER A 472 -3.06 -15.39 -2.60
C SER A 472 -3.51 -14.30 -3.57
N LEU A 473 -4.13 -14.65 -4.70
CA LEU A 473 -4.57 -13.70 -5.74
C LEU A 473 -6.01 -13.21 -5.55
N HIS A 474 -6.67 -13.64 -4.50
CA HIS A 474 -8.02 -13.21 -4.17
C HIS A 474 -7.99 -11.89 -3.39
N GLN A 475 -8.78 -10.94 -3.84
CA GLN A 475 -8.98 -9.63 -3.22
C GLN A 475 -10.41 -9.55 -2.69
N ARG A 476 -10.60 -8.93 -1.53
CA ARG A 476 -11.93 -8.76 -0.95
C ARG A 476 -12.76 -7.77 -1.78
N THR A 477 -14.06 -8.08 -1.94
CA THR A 477 -15.05 -7.26 -2.64
C THR A 477 -16.31 -7.10 -1.80
N HIS A 478 -17.23 -6.22 -2.22
CA HIS A 478 -18.48 -5.99 -1.50
C HIS A 478 -19.59 -6.98 -1.87
N GLY A 479 -19.50 -7.62 -3.01
CA GLY A 479 -20.49 -8.59 -3.48
C GLY A 479 -19.99 -9.39 -4.68
N ILE A 480 -20.77 -10.37 -5.09
CA ILE A 480 -20.51 -11.24 -6.23
C ILE A 480 -21.73 -11.34 -7.13
N ASP A 481 -21.50 -11.74 -8.36
CA ASP A 481 -22.56 -12.04 -9.33
C ASP A 481 -23.04 -13.49 -9.16
N HIS A 482 -24.20 -13.66 -8.53
CA HIS A 482 -24.80 -14.97 -8.29
C HIS A 482 -25.37 -15.65 -9.56
N SER A 483 -25.40 -14.97 -10.71
CA SER A 483 -25.85 -15.55 -11.97
C SER A 483 -24.79 -16.47 -12.61
N ARG A 484 -23.56 -16.40 -12.17
CA ARG A 484 -22.47 -17.24 -12.65
C ARG A 484 -22.61 -18.70 -12.20
N PRO A 485 -22.09 -19.66 -12.97
CA PRO A 485 -22.15 -21.09 -12.62
C PRO A 485 -21.26 -21.38 -11.39
N MET A 486 -21.87 -21.43 -10.21
CA MET A 486 -21.15 -21.62 -8.95
C MET A 486 -21.01 -23.08 -8.56
N ASN A 487 -19.80 -23.48 -8.15
CA ASN A 487 -19.53 -24.70 -7.42
C ASN A 487 -19.66 -24.45 -5.93
N THR A 488 -20.10 -25.42 -5.14
CA THR A 488 -20.30 -25.28 -3.71
C THR A 488 -19.47 -26.30 -2.94
N LEU A 489 -18.82 -25.85 -1.87
CA LEU A 489 -18.17 -26.71 -0.86
C LEU A 489 -18.81 -26.43 0.49
N ARG A 490 -19.34 -27.46 1.13
CA ARG A 490 -19.93 -27.37 2.47
C ARG A 490 -19.14 -28.24 3.44
N LEU A 491 -18.78 -27.63 4.56
CA LEU A 491 -18.09 -28.25 5.68
C LEU A 491 -18.99 -28.25 6.90
N VAL A 492 -19.15 -29.40 7.53
CA VAL A 492 -19.91 -29.54 8.78
C VAL A 492 -19.05 -30.30 9.80
N GLY A 493 -18.96 -29.82 11.02
CA GLY A 493 -18.13 -30.45 12.04
C GLY A 493 -18.26 -29.81 13.42
N GLN A 494 -17.54 -30.36 14.36
CA GLN A 494 -17.50 -29.82 15.73
C GLN A 494 -16.34 -28.85 15.87
N PHE A 495 -16.49 -27.64 15.31
CA PHE A 495 -15.53 -26.55 15.44
C PHE A 495 -16.21 -25.27 15.92
N SER A 496 -15.45 -24.47 16.63
CA SER A 496 -15.89 -23.14 17.08
C SER A 496 -15.85 -22.13 15.94
N PHE A 497 -16.55 -21.03 16.11
CA PHE A 497 -16.51 -19.92 15.16
C PHE A 497 -15.08 -19.35 14.96
N ALA A 498 -14.32 -19.22 16.07
CA ALA A 498 -12.93 -18.75 15.99
C ALA A 498 -11.99 -19.72 15.24
N GLU A 499 -12.25 -21.04 15.32
CA GLU A 499 -11.45 -22.02 14.60
C GLU A 499 -11.65 -21.91 13.09
N ILE A 500 -12.90 -21.91 12.62
CA ILE A 500 -13.16 -21.76 11.18
C ILE A 500 -12.70 -20.40 10.66
N HIS A 501 -12.88 -19.33 11.43
CA HIS A 501 -12.36 -18.01 11.09
C HIS A 501 -10.82 -18.05 10.89
N SER A 502 -10.10 -18.70 11.79
CA SER A 502 -8.64 -18.84 11.66
C SER A 502 -8.23 -19.64 10.42
N TRP A 503 -9.01 -20.65 10.00
CA TRP A 503 -8.74 -21.41 8.78
C TRP A 503 -9.01 -20.59 7.52
N VAL A 504 -10.10 -19.80 7.51
CA VAL A 504 -10.42 -18.89 6.41
C VAL A 504 -9.36 -17.79 6.31
N MET A 505 -8.93 -17.23 7.43
CA MET A 505 -7.85 -16.24 7.48
C MET A 505 -6.52 -16.81 6.97
N PHE A 506 -6.24 -18.08 7.21
CA PHE A 506 -5.07 -18.77 6.68
C PHE A 506 -5.15 -18.92 5.15
N CYS A 507 -6.33 -19.20 4.60
CA CYS A 507 -6.51 -19.42 3.16
C CYS A 507 -6.55 -18.13 2.34
N LEU A 508 -7.18 -17.07 2.86
CA LEU A 508 -7.56 -15.88 2.10
C LEU A 508 -6.88 -14.62 2.65
N PRO A 509 -6.42 -13.70 1.77
CA PRO A 509 -5.97 -12.39 2.19
C PRO A 509 -7.13 -11.51 2.65
N GLU A 510 -6.82 -10.41 3.32
CA GLU A 510 -7.80 -9.38 3.75
C GLU A 510 -8.95 -9.88 4.66
N VAL A 511 -8.77 -11.01 5.30
CA VAL A 511 -9.67 -11.48 6.36
C VAL A 511 -9.20 -10.86 7.69
N PRO A 512 -10.10 -10.25 8.50
CA PRO A 512 -9.72 -9.62 9.76
C PRO A 512 -9.02 -10.59 10.72
N GLU A 513 -8.02 -10.11 11.44
CA GLU A 513 -7.33 -10.94 12.45
C GLU A 513 -8.23 -11.25 13.64
N LYS A 514 -9.05 -10.29 14.06
CA LYS A 514 -10.06 -10.48 15.08
C LYS A 514 -11.33 -11.04 14.45
N THR A 515 -11.90 -12.01 15.11
CA THR A 515 -13.20 -12.57 14.73
C THR A 515 -14.26 -11.47 14.84
N PRO A 516 -14.92 -11.07 13.73
CA PRO A 516 -15.98 -10.07 13.79
C PRO A 516 -17.13 -10.48 14.71
N ALA A 517 -17.86 -9.50 15.21
CA ALA A 517 -19.05 -9.76 16.03
C ALA A 517 -20.17 -10.34 15.16
N GLY A 518 -20.88 -11.34 15.67
CA GLY A 518 -22.00 -11.97 14.99
C GLY A 518 -21.94 -13.50 15.06
N GLU A 519 -23.03 -14.15 14.70
CA GLU A 519 -23.12 -15.62 14.66
C GLU A 519 -22.72 -16.18 13.29
N ASN A 520 -22.98 -15.42 12.23
CA ASN A 520 -22.69 -15.76 10.83
C ASN A 520 -21.89 -14.65 10.18
N ILE A 521 -20.89 -15.03 9.38
CA ILE A 521 -20.09 -14.10 8.59
C ILE A 521 -20.08 -14.55 7.14
N THR A 522 -20.14 -13.58 6.23
CA THR A 522 -19.95 -13.80 4.80
C THR A 522 -18.94 -12.80 4.27
N PHE A 523 -17.93 -13.30 3.58
CA PHE A 523 -16.96 -12.51 2.84
C PHE A 523 -17.03 -12.83 1.36
N TYR A 524 -16.85 -11.81 0.55
CA TYR A 524 -16.79 -11.92 -0.90
C TYR A 524 -15.39 -11.58 -1.41
N PHE A 525 -14.93 -12.35 -2.38
CA PHE A 525 -13.59 -12.18 -2.98
C PHE A 525 -13.68 -12.29 -4.50
N GLN A 526 -12.74 -11.61 -5.13
CA GLN A 526 -12.52 -11.73 -6.56
C GLN A 526 -11.03 -12.02 -6.82
N ASN A 527 -10.76 -13.00 -7.66
CA ASN A 527 -9.41 -13.29 -8.13
C ASN A 527 -8.93 -12.18 -9.05
N THR A 528 -7.81 -11.55 -8.73
CA THR A 528 -7.27 -10.41 -9.47
C THR A 528 -6.76 -10.79 -10.86
N PHE A 529 -6.38 -12.04 -11.08
CA PHE A 529 -5.87 -12.50 -12.37
C PHE A 529 -6.96 -12.91 -13.33
N LEU A 530 -7.89 -13.76 -12.91
CA LEU A 530 -8.95 -14.28 -13.79
C LEU A 530 -10.27 -13.52 -13.67
N GLY A 531 -10.51 -12.83 -12.55
CA GLY A 531 -11.80 -12.22 -12.25
C GLY A 531 -12.85 -13.23 -11.77
N THR A 532 -12.45 -14.46 -11.42
CA THR A 532 -13.33 -15.45 -10.80
C THR A 532 -13.71 -15.03 -9.39
N GLN A 533 -14.86 -15.49 -8.90
CA GLN A 533 -15.47 -15.03 -7.68
C GLN A 533 -15.52 -16.13 -6.61
N LEU A 534 -15.49 -15.71 -5.34
CA LEU A 534 -15.62 -16.60 -4.19
C LEU A 534 -16.49 -15.95 -3.12
N GLU A 535 -17.50 -16.67 -2.66
CA GLU A 535 -18.27 -16.39 -1.45
C GLU A 535 -17.81 -17.35 -0.34
N ALA A 536 -17.40 -16.80 0.80
CA ALA A 536 -17.04 -17.58 1.99
C ALA A 536 -17.99 -17.22 3.13
N SER A 537 -18.96 -18.09 3.40
CA SER A 537 -19.95 -17.92 4.46
C SER A 537 -19.77 -19.01 5.52
N TYR A 538 -19.66 -18.61 6.78
CA TYR A 538 -19.42 -19.57 7.86
C TYR A 538 -19.97 -19.12 9.21
N CYS A 539 -20.23 -20.11 10.03
CA CYS A 539 -20.67 -19.98 11.41
C CYS A 539 -20.07 -21.08 12.28
N LYS A 540 -20.48 -21.17 13.53
CA LYS A 540 -20.09 -22.27 14.40
C LYS A 540 -20.59 -23.60 13.86
N GLY A 541 -19.66 -24.51 13.56
CA GLY A 541 -19.98 -25.88 13.12
C GLY A 541 -20.31 -26.02 11.64
N GLU A 542 -20.40 -24.93 10.87
CA GLU A 542 -20.71 -24.95 9.44
C GLU A 542 -19.89 -23.93 8.65
N GLY A 543 -19.44 -24.34 7.47
CA GLY A 543 -18.82 -23.45 6.47
C GLY A 543 -19.34 -23.76 5.08
N ASN A 544 -19.69 -22.74 4.32
CA ASN A 544 -20.18 -22.83 2.96
C ASN A 544 -19.37 -21.91 2.05
N PHE A 545 -18.77 -22.48 1.02
CA PHE A 545 -17.92 -21.77 0.08
C PHE A 545 -18.45 -21.98 -1.34
N LYS A 546 -18.64 -20.89 -2.09
CA LYS A 546 -19.12 -20.93 -3.47
C LYS A 546 -18.17 -20.17 -4.38
N SER A 547 -17.81 -20.79 -5.50
CA SER A 547 -16.93 -20.17 -6.51
C SER A 547 -17.30 -20.64 -7.92
N ASP A 548 -17.19 -19.73 -8.88
CA ASP A 548 -17.31 -20.05 -10.33
C ASP A 548 -16.05 -20.75 -10.87
N ASN A 549 -14.99 -20.91 -10.06
CA ASN A 549 -13.78 -21.63 -10.39
C ASN A 549 -13.64 -22.90 -9.53
N ILE A 550 -13.65 -24.06 -10.16
CA ILE A 550 -13.53 -25.35 -9.48
C ILE A 550 -12.18 -25.53 -8.77
N SER A 551 -11.09 -24.94 -9.32
CA SER A 551 -9.76 -25.01 -8.69
C SER A 551 -9.72 -24.27 -7.36
N THR A 552 -10.42 -23.15 -7.23
CA THR A 552 -10.58 -22.43 -5.95
C THR A 552 -11.23 -23.33 -4.89
N ILE A 553 -12.27 -24.06 -5.25
CA ILE A 553 -12.97 -25.01 -4.37
C ILE A 553 -12.06 -26.19 -4.02
N SER A 554 -11.27 -26.69 -4.96
CA SER A 554 -10.29 -27.77 -4.72
C SER A 554 -9.24 -27.38 -3.71
N ILE A 555 -8.65 -26.18 -3.86
CA ILE A 555 -7.66 -25.64 -2.93
C ILE A 555 -8.26 -25.50 -1.51
N LEU A 556 -9.44 -24.88 -1.42
CA LEU A 556 -10.13 -24.73 -0.12
C LEU A 556 -10.39 -26.05 0.55
N LYS A 557 -10.94 -27.05 -0.18
CA LYS A 557 -11.18 -28.39 0.34
C LYS A 557 -9.92 -29.02 0.91
N ASP A 558 -8.81 -28.97 0.16
CA ASP A 558 -7.57 -29.60 0.59
C ASP A 558 -6.94 -28.90 1.80
N VAL A 559 -6.90 -27.57 1.79
CA VAL A 559 -6.28 -26.79 2.87
C VAL A 559 -7.11 -26.84 4.14
N LEU A 560 -8.44 -26.65 4.05
CA LEU A 560 -9.32 -26.67 5.22
C LEU A 560 -9.36 -28.07 5.86
N SER A 561 -9.32 -29.13 5.03
CA SER A 561 -9.21 -30.51 5.54
C SER A 561 -7.90 -30.75 6.29
N LYS A 562 -6.78 -30.24 5.79
CA LYS A 562 -5.48 -30.31 6.46
C LYS A 562 -5.49 -29.56 7.80
N GLU A 563 -6.03 -28.34 7.83
CA GLU A 563 -6.11 -27.54 9.05
C GLU A 563 -7.00 -28.19 10.13
N ALA A 564 -8.14 -28.74 9.74
CA ALA A 564 -8.99 -29.51 10.64
C ALA A 564 -8.29 -30.77 11.17
N THR A 565 -7.59 -31.50 10.31
CA THR A 565 -6.85 -32.72 10.70
C THR A 565 -5.71 -32.39 11.68
N LYS A 566 -4.99 -31.29 11.49
CA LYS A 566 -3.97 -30.83 12.45
C LYS A 566 -4.56 -30.62 13.87
N ARG A 567 -5.81 -30.19 13.96
CA ARG A 567 -6.54 -29.97 15.22
C ARG A 567 -7.36 -31.19 15.66
N LYS A 568 -7.26 -32.32 14.97
CA LYS A 568 -8.00 -33.54 15.21
C LYS A 568 -9.53 -33.37 15.17
N ILE A 569 -10.01 -32.49 14.33
CA ILE A 569 -11.43 -32.22 14.07
C ILE A 569 -11.87 -33.02 12.85
N ASN A 570 -12.91 -33.85 13.03
CA ASN A 570 -13.53 -34.57 11.94
C ASN A 570 -14.51 -33.67 11.21
N LEU A 571 -14.29 -33.52 9.90
CA LEU A 571 -15.17 -32.79 9.00
C LEU A 571 -16.02 -33.72 8.17
N ASN A 572 -17.30 -33.43 8.07
CA ASN A 572 -18.15 -33.94 7.01
C ASN A 572 -18.12 -32.94 5.85
N ILE A 573 -17.59 -33.39 4.72
CA ILE A 573 -17.34 -32.56 3.54
C ILE A 573 -18.31 -32.99 2.45
N SER A 574 -19.13 -32.08 1.98
CA SER A 574 -19.97 -32.24 0.79
C SER A 574 -19.65 -31.16 -0.23
N TYR A 575 -19.76 -31.49 -1.49
CA TYR A 575 -19.53 -30.56 -2.58
C TYR A 575 -20.54 -30.80 -3.71
N ASP A 576 -20.84 -29.73 -4.41
CA ASP A 576 -21.69 -29.73 -5.60
C ASP A 576 -20.93 -28.97 -6.69
N VAL A 577 -20.68 -29.65 -7.82
CA VAL A 577 -19.90 -29.13 -8.94
C VAL A 577 -20.84 -28.81 -10.10
N ASN A 578 -20.82 -27.55 -10.51
CA ASN A 578 -21.55 -27.10 -11.69
C ASN A 578 -20.70 -27.39 -12.95
N GLU A 579 -21.20 -28.22 -13.85
CA GLU A 579 -20.49 -28.61 -15.08
C GLU A 579 -20.15 -27.40 -15.98
N ASP A 580 -21.01 -26.38 -16.00
CA ASP A 580 -20.81 -25.17 -16.81
C ASP A 580 -19.70 -24.26 -16.28
N SER A 581 -19.29 -24.44 -15.01
CA SER A 581 -18.25 -23.62 -14.38
C SER A 581 -16.88 -23.74 -15.06
N VAL A 582 -16.57 -24.91 -15.58
CA VAL A 582 -15.30 -25.18 -16.26
C VAL A 582 -15.24 -24.43 -17.59
N SER A 583 -16.28 -24.54 -18.41
CA SER A 583 -16.39 -23.80 -19.67
C SER A 583 -16.40 -22.28 -19.43
N HIS A 584 -17.08 -21.82 -18.37
CA HIS A 584 -17.04 -20.43 -17.96
C HIS A 584 -15.61 -19.97 -17.61
N THR A 585 -14.89 -20.72 -16.79
CA THR A 585 -13.50 -20.38 -16.41
C THR A 585 -12.56 -20.36 -17.63
N LEU A 586 -12.71 -21.33 -18.56
CA LEU A 586 -11.95 -21.35 -19.82
C LEU A 586 -12.23 -20.10 -20.67
N THR A 587 -13.49 -19.66 -20.73
CA THR A 587 -13.87 -18.42 -21.43
C THR A 587 -13.24 -17.18 -20.80
N MET A 588 -13.03 -17.16 -19.49
CA MET A 588 -12.31 -16.06 -18.80
C MET A 588 -10.80 -16.10 -19.04
N ILE A 589 -10.21 -17.27 -19.23
CA ILE A 589 -8.79 -17.45 -19.57
C ILE A 589 -8.50 -17.08 -21.03
N HIS A 590 -9.44 -17.37 -21.93
CA HIS A 590 -9.30 -17.21 -23.39
C HIS A 590 -8.77 -15.84 -23.84
N PRO A 591 -9.31 -14.68 -23.40
CA PRO A 591 -8.80 -13.39 -23.85
C PRO A 591 -7.32 -13.15 -23.49
N LYS A 592 -6.86 -13.74 -22.39
CA LYS A 592 -5.45 -13.61 -21.95
C LYS A 592 -4.52 -14.44 -22.83
N LEU A 593 -4.92 -15.65 -23.23
CA LEU A 593 -4.17 -16.46 -24.18
C LEU A 593 -4.18 -15.85 -25.58
N GLU A 594 -5.34 -15.39 -26.06
CA GLU A 594 -5.47 -14.73 -27.35
C GLU A 594 -4.59 -13.48 -27.43
N TYR A 595 -4.53 -12.67 -26.34
CA TYR A 595 -3.64 -11.54 -26.27
C TYR A 595 -2.15 -11.94 -26.44
N GLN A 596 -1.71 -13.03 -25.80
CA GLN A 596 -0.33 -13.50 -25.93
C GLN A 596 -0.02 -13.95 -27.38
N LEU A 597 -0.95 -14.60 -28.06
CA LEU A 597 -0.80 -15.00 -29.47
C LEU A 597 -0.75 -13.77 -30.39
N LEU A 598 -1.61 -12.77 -30.15
CA LEU A 598 -1.61 -11.50 -30.88
C LEU A 598 -0.32 -10.71 -30.63
N LEU A 599 0.20 -10.72 -29.40
CA LEU A 599 1.46 -10.07 -29.05
C LEU A 599 2.62 -10.66 -29.86
N ALA A 600 2.71 -11.99 -29.94
CA ALA A 600 3.73 -12.66 -30.74
C ALA A 600 3.67 -12.26 -32.23
N LYS A 601 2.46 -12.21 -32.81
CA LYS A 601 2.23 -11.78 -34.19
C LYS A 601 2.61 -10.32 -34.40
N LYS A 602 2.23 -9.41 -33.48
CA LYS A 602 2.61 -7.99 -33.57
C LYS A 602 4.13 -7.78 -33.51
N VAL A 603 4.81 -8.50 -32.62
CA VAL A 603 6.27 -8.40 -32.46
C VAL A 603 6.99 -8.89 -33.72
N GLN A 604 6.53 -9.94 -34.37
CA GLN A 604 7.08 -10.42 -35.64
C GLN A 604 7.01 -9.37 -36.77
N LEU A 605 6.01 -8.48 -36.71
CA LEU A 605 5.85 -7.41 -37.73
C LEU A 605 6.72 -6.19 -37.45
N ILE A 606 7.20 -5.97 -36.21
CA ILE A 606 7.89 -4.75 -35.81
C ILE A 606 9.13 -4.49 -36.67
N ASP A 607 9.97 -5.50 -36.87
CA ASP A 607 11.22 -5.33 -37.63
C ASP A 607 10.94 -4.98 -39.09
N ALA A 608 9.98 -5.67 -39.73
CA ALA A 608 9.56 -5.39 -41.10
C ALA A 608 8.94 -3.99 -41.25
N LEU A 609 8.14 -3.56 -40.27
CA LEU A 609 7.54 -2.22 -40.25
C LEU A 609 8.57 -1.12 -40.04
N LYS A 610 9.57 -1.33 -39.20
CA LYS A 610 10.70 -0.41 -39.00
C LYS A 610 11.53 -0.29 -40.27
N GLU A 611 11.80 -1.38 -40.96
CA GLU A 611 12.54 -1.40 -42.21
C GLU A 611 11.77 -0.61 -43.29
N LEU A 612 10.47 -0.81 -43.42
CA LEU A 612 9.61 -0.04 -44.31
C LEU A 612 9.61 1.46 -43.97
N GLN A 613 9.51 1.82 -42.69
CA GLN A 613 9.54 3.20 -42.23
C GLN A 613 10.87 3.89 -42.61
N VAL A 614 12.00 3.19 -42.48
CA VAL A 614 13.33 3.72 -42.87
C VAL A 614 13.43 3.87 -44.38
N HIS A 615 12.88 2.90 -45.12
CA HIS A 615 12.96 2.94 -46.61
C HIS A 615 12.11 4.06 -47.20
N GLU A 616 10.90 4.27 -46.70
CA GLU A 616 9.96 5.29 -47.22
C GLU A 616 10.15 6.67 -46.57
N GLY A 617 10.94 6.77 -45.49
CA GLY A 617 11.25 7.99 -44.76
C GLY A 617 10.11 8.52 -43.87
N ASN A 618 8.94 7.91 -43.87
CA ASN A 618 7.81 8.23 -43.00
C ASN A 618 6.92 6.99 -42.71
N ALA A 619 5.93 7.14 -41.89
CA ALA A 619 4.95 6.10 -41.55
C ALA A 619 3.52 6.42 -42.05
N ASP A 620 3.33 7.49 -42.83
CA ASP A 620 1.98 8.02 -43.15
C ASP A 620 1.16 7.11 -44.07
N PHE A 621 1.87 6.27 -44.86
CA PHE A 621 1.25 5.28 -45.76
C PHE A 621 0.72 4.05 -45.06
N LEU A 622 1.12 3.82 -43.79
CA LEU A 622 0.68 2.66 -43.02
C LEU A 622 -0.75 2.84 -42.53
N ILE A 623 -1.52 1.75 -42.50
CA ILE A 623 -2.83 1.71 -41.86
C ILE A 623 -2.68 1.97 -40.34
N PRO A 624 -3.72 2.50 -39.68
CA PRO A 624 -3.64 2.88 -38.27
C PRO A 624 -3.14 1.78 -37.35
N GLU A 625 -3.53 0.52 -37.59
CA GLU A 625 -3.12 -0.62 -36.78
C GLU A 625 -1.60 -0.85 -36.83
N TYR A 626 -0.98 -0.77 -38.02
CA TYR A 626 0.48 -0.93 -38.17
C TYR A 626 1.25 0.27 -37.63
N ARG A 627 0.69 1.47 -37.72
CA ARG A 627 1.27 2.68 -37.10
C ARG A 627 1.30 2.54 -35.58
N ASN A 628 0.20 2.09 -34.96
CA ASN A 628 0.14 1.84 -33.54
C ASN A 628 1.16 0.77 -33.08
N ILE A 629 1.40 -0.28 -33.90
CA ILE A 629 2.44 -1.29 -33.59
C ILE A 629 3.84 -0.65 -33.60
N LEU A 630 4.14 0.26 -34.51
CA LEU A 630 5.41 0.99 -34.53
C LEU A 630 5.56 1.91 -33.34
N ASP A 631 4.55 2.72 -33.04
CA ASP A 631 4.55 3.69 -31.94
C ASP A 631 4.74 2.98 -30.59
N GLU A 632 4.10 1.82 -30.42
CA GLU A 632 4.19 1.00 -29.20
C GLU A 632 5.30 -0.05 -29.23
N SER A 633 6.16 -0.05 -30.26
CA SER A 633 7.12 -1.15 -30.50
C SER A 633 8.03 -1.47 -29.31
N ALA A 634 8.50 -0.44 -28.57
CA ALA A 634 9.35 -0.64 -27.40
C ALA A 634 8.61 -1.38 -26.28
N ARG A 635 7.34 -0.99 -26.00
CA ARG A 635 6.47 -1.64 -25.00
C ARG A 635 6.16 -3.07 -25.39
N LEU A 636 5.77 -3.31 -26.64
CA LEU A 636 5.44 -4.66 -27.14
C LEU A 636 6.63 -5.61 -27.07
N LEU A 637 7.84 -5.15 -27.38
CA LEU A 637 9.05 -5.95 -27.26
C LEU A 637 9.39 -6.30 -25.82
N GLU A 638 9.14 -5.40 -24.90
CA GLU A 638 9.36 -5.64 -23.46
C GLU A 638 8.34 -6.61 -22.89
N GLU A 639 7.06 -6.48 -23.25
CA GLU A 639 6.02 -7.43 -22.89
C GLU A 639 6.30 -8.84 -23.47
N TYR A 640 6.81 -8.91 -24.70
CA TYR A 640 7.13 -10.17 -25.34
C TYR A 640 8.27 -10.93 -24.65
N LYS A 641 9.24 -10.24 -24.06
CA LYS A 641 10.27 -10.88 -23.23
C LYS A 641 9.68 -11.64 -22.04
N LYS A 642 8.55 -11.15 -21.52
CA LYS A 642 7.84 -11.75 -20.37
C LYS A 642 6.83 -12.84 -20.79
N GLN A 643 6.56 -12.98 -22.10
CA GLN A 643 5.56 -13.91 -22.64
C GLN A 643 5.75 -15.38 -22.20
N PRO A 644 6.96 -15.97 -22.20
CA PRO A 644 7.12 -17.38 -21.78
C PRO A 644 6.60 -17.64 -20.38
N ALA A 645 6.90 -16.75 -19.42
CA ALA A 645 6.41 -16.87 -18.04
C ALA A 645 4.89 -16.69 -17.93
N HIS A 646 4.30 -15.81 -18.75
CA HIS A 646 2.84 -15.64 -18.80
C HIS A 646 2.13 -16.86 -19.39
N LEU A 647 2.67 -17.45 -20.44
CA LEU A 647 2.12 -18.68 -21.06
C LEU A 647 2.23 -19.87 -20.12
N GLU A 648 3.38 -20.06 -19.47
CA GLU A 648 3.58 -21.13 -18.49
C GLU A 648 2.54 -21.05 -17.38
N ARG A 649 2.27 -19.84 -16.86
CA ARG A 649 1.24 -19.59 -15.84
C ARG A 649 -0.16 -19.96 -16.34
N LEU A 650 -0.54 -19.52 -17.54
CA LEU A 650 -1.86 -19.81 -18.12
C LEU A 650 -2.03 -21.31 -18.41
N TYR A 651 -1.00 -21.97 -18.94
CA TYR A 651 -1.00 -23.42 -19.17
C TYR A 651 -1.09 -24.20 -17.85
N GLY A 652 -0.38 -23.76 -16.82
CA GLY A 652 -0.48 -24.31 -15.47
C GLY A 652 -1.91 -24.22 -14.93
N MET A 653 -2.56 -23.05 -15.04
CA MET A 653 -3.94 -22.86 -14.59
C MET A 653 -4.94 -23.75 -15.34
N ILE A 654 -4.80 -23.92 -16.66
CA ILE A 654 -5.66 -24.80 -17.45
C ILE A 654 -5.43 -26.27 -17.07
N THR A 655 -4.18 -26.65 -16.83
CA THR A 655 -3.82 -28.01 -16.40
C THR A 655 -4.40 -28.32 -15.02
N ASP A 656 -4.29 -27.40 -14.09
CA ASP A 656 -4.88 -27.53 -12.75
C ASP A 656 -6.41 -27.62 -12.81
N LEU A 657 -7.04 -26.77 -13.63
CA LEU A 657 -8.48 -26.82 -13.86
C LEU A 657 -8.94 -28.19 -14.39
N PHE A 658 -8.17 -28.77 -15.33
CA PHE A 658 -8.43 -30.09 -15.87
C PHE A 658 -8.30 -31.18 -14.80
N ILE A 659 -7.20 -31.18 -14.05
CA ILE A 659 -6.96 -32.14 -12.99
C ILE A 659 -8.04 -32.03 -11.91
N ASP A 660 -8.40 -30.82 -11.49
CA ASP A 660 -9.37 -30.60 -10.44
C ASP A 660 -10.79 -31.02 -10.83
N LYS A 661 -11.21 -30.77 -12.09
CA LYS A 661 -12.48 -31.27 -12.62
C LYS A 661 -12.63 -32.79 -12.40
N PHE A 662 -11.61 -33.55 -12.76
CA PHE A 662 -11.64 -35.00 -12.66
C PHE A 662 -11.37 -35.54 -11.24
N LYS A 663 -10.63 -34.81 -10.44
CA LYS A 663 -10.42 -35.10 -9.02
C LYS A 663 -11.75 -35.15 -8.24
N PHE A 664 -12.68 -34.24 -8.53
CA PHE A 664 -14.01 -34.27 -7.94
C PHE A 664 -14.88 -35.42 -8.45
N LYS A 665 -14.61 -35.92 -9.64
CA LYS A 665 -15.23 -37.14 -10.22
C LYS A 665 -14.54 -38.45 -9.75
N GLY A 666 -13.47 -38.35 -8.93
CA GLY A 666 -12.70 -39.51 -8.48
C GLY A 666 -11.85 -40.18 -9.55
N GLN A 667 -11.57 -39.53 -10.65
CA GLN A 667 -10.82 -40.08 -11.81
C GLN A 667 -9.38 -39.51 -11.82
N ASN A 668 -8.44 -40.39 -12.19
CA ASN A 668 -7.04 -39.98 -12.39
C ASN A 668 -6.76 -39.75 -13.88
N VAL A 669 -6.48 -38.51 -14.25
CA VAL A 669 -6.27 -38.09 -15.64
C VAL A 669 -4.84 -37.67 -15.95
N LYS A 670 -3.87 -37.96 -15.08
CA LYS A 670 -2.47 -37.55 -15.27
C LYS A 670 -1.89 -37.98 -16.62
N THR A 671 -2.32 -39.12 -17.15
CA THR A 671 -1.90 -39.63 -18.45
C THR A 671 -2.44 -38.84 -19.66
N LYS A 672 -3.52 -38.04 -19.46
CA LYS A 672 -4.11 -37.21 -20.51
C LYS A 672 -3.54 -35.79 -20.55
N VAL A 673 -2.71 -35.42 -19.56
CA VAL A 673 -2.12 -34.07 -19.48
C VAL A 673 -1.20 -33.79 -20.69
N SER A 674 -0.48 -34.79 -21.21
CA SER A 674 0.33 -34.60 -22.40
C SER A 674 -0.51 -34.24 -23.64
N GLN A 675 -1.69 -34.85 -23.79
CA GLN A 675 -2.63 -34.52 -24.87
C GLN A 675 -3.21 -33.12 -24.71
N LEU A 676 -3.48 -32.72 -23.47
CA LEU A 676 -3.91 -31.35 -23.17
C LEU A 676 -2.86 -30.31 -23.60
N LEU A 677 -1.58 -30.58 -23.33
CA LEU A 677 -0.49 -29.67 -23.71
C LEU A 677 -0.35 -29.57 -25.25
N GLU A 678 -0.54 -30.69 -26.00
CA GLU A 678 -0.56 -30.66 -27.46
C GLU A 678 -1.69 -29.78 -28.03
N ILE A 679 -2.88 -29.78 -27.37
CA ILE A 679 -3.99 -28.92 -27.76
C ILE A 679 -3.68 -27.44 -27.41
N LEU A 680 -2.99 -27.17 -26.30
CA LEU A 680 -2.58 -25.82 -25.93
C LEU A 680 -1.51 -25.26 -26.88
N ASP A 681 -0.63 -26.10 -27.42
CA ASP A 681 0.38 -25.67 -28.40
C ASP A 681 -0.26 -25.25 -29.73
N ASN A 682 -1.41 -25.84 -30.08
CA ASN A 682 -2.23 -25.48 -31.25
C ASN A 682 -3.56 -24.89 -30.80
N TYR A 683 -3.50 -23.86 -29.94
CA TYR A 683 -4.63 -23.38 -29.20
C TYR A 683 -5.85 -22.98 -30.04
N ASP A 684 -6.97 -23.63 -29.73
CA ASP A 684 -8.31 -23.30 -30.17
C ASP A 684 -9.28 -23.54 -29.01
N LEU A 685 -10.10 -22.53 -28.64
CA LEU A 685 -11.00 -22.62 -27.50
C LEU A 685 -12.03 -23.75 -27.64
N ASN A 686 -12.61 -23.93 -28.82
CA ASN A 686 -13.62 -24.96 -29.03
C ASN A 686 -13.03 -26.36 -28.85
N SER A 687 -11.88 -26.61 -29.45
CA SER A 687 -11.16 -27.90 -29.32
C SER A 687 -10.78 -28.16 -27.85
N LEU A 688 -10.41 -27.13 -27.11
CA LEU A 688 -10.10 -27.24 -25.69
C LEU A 688 -11.34 -27.60 -24.85
N VAL A 689 -12.47 -26.92 -25.09
CA VAL A 689 -13.74 -27.18 -24.38
C VAL A 689 -14.24 -28.58 -24.69
N ASP A 690 -14.18 -28.99 -25.96
CA ASP A 690 -14.55 -30.36 -26.39
C ASP A 690 -13.69 -31.41 -25.71
N PHE A 691 -12.37 -31.19 -25.64
CA PHE A 691 -11.47 -32.10 -24.93
C PHE A 691 -11.81 -32.21 -23.44
N PHE A 692 -12.17 -31.10 -22.78
CA PHE A 692 -12.61 -31.16 -21.39
C PHE A 692 -13.91 -31.94 -21.21
N ASN A 693 -14.81 -31.91 -22.20
CA ASN A 693 -16.08 -32.62 -22.15
C ASN A 693 -15.96 -34.10 -22.48
N ASP A 694 -15.06 -34.48 -23.42
CA ASP A 694 -14.86 -35.85 -23.89
C ASP A 694 -13.87 -36.66 -23.03
N ALA A 695 -13.07 -36.03 -22.21
CA ALA A 695 -12.09 -36.65 -21.35
C ALA A 695 -12.72 -37.31 -20.11
#